data_4af1fd52a3eea913346d65920f1901e2
#
_entry.id   4af1fd52a3eea913346d65920f1901e2
#
_cell.length_a   1.000
_cell.length_b   1.000
_cell.length_c   1.000
_cell.angle_alpha   90.00
_cell.angle_beta   90.00
_cell.angle_gamma   90.00
#
_symmetry.space_group_name_H-M   'P 1'
#
loop_
_entity.id
_entity.type
_entity.pdbx_description
1 polymer ?
#
loop_
_entity_poly.entity_id
_entity_poly.type
_entity_poly.pdbx_seq_one_letter_code
_entity_poly.pdbx_strand_id
1 'polypeptide(L)'
;MNLVIVESPAKAKTINKYLGSEFNVLASFGHVRDLPSKNGSVDPENNFAFEWEVSSTSKKHMKEIYDASADASTLYLATDPDREGEAIAWHIVELLNKKKLLKDKTVKRVVFSEITKNAVKNGIANPRDIDTDLVDAYLARRALDYLFGFNLSPVLWRKLPGAKSAGRVQSVALRLICERELAIESFEPEEYWKIKGNVKFEDGFNIEANLLSVEGKKVEKFSFKSEDDAKKIVNLFSDNKFEIIDITKKPASRNPEPPFSTSTLQQTASSIYGFGASRTMQIAQKLFQGIEINGETVGLITYMRTDSTDISKEAIETYRNYLKKNFENGYCPNEVRTYKSKKAKNAQEAHEGIRPTDIELTPDQVSKYLDTDSLKLYSLIWKRALASQMSSAVFERTAIDISSEKNELKLRANGSVVKFDGFLNIYSEFKVKSDEQIKKDENEEDEDEVTLPAISKGMKIESVSPTETQHFTLPPPRYSEASLVKKLEELGIGRPSTYASIISVLKTRNYVELDKNRFVPVDRAILITAFLKGFFSKYIDYEFTAGMEESLDEITSGKIKWTEFLENFWKNFSTNVGDVTDLRITNILDNLNEILKSHIFEQKEESNGEKAISRSCPSENCEGELSLKVSRFGAFVGCSNYPDCKFTRPISHKKIKEAFEDTILG
;
A
#
# COMPACT_ATOMS: atom_id res chain seq x y z
N MET A 1 29.42 19.32 -29.83
CA MET A 1 29.16 19.15 -28.38
C MET A 1 27.98 18.18 -28.19
N ASN A 2 28.03 17.31 -27.21
CA ASN A 2 26.93 16.38 -26.90
C ASN A 2 25.97 17.05 -25.92
N LEU A 3 24.67 16.95 -26.19
CA LEU A 3 23.63 17.43 -25.28
C LEU A 3 22.96 16.24 -24.57
N VAL A 4 22.92 16.28 -23.26
CA VAL A 4 22.20 15.28 -22.42
C VAL A 4 21.01 15.95 -21.75
N ILE A 5 19.83 15.38 -21.89
CA ILE A 5 18.63 15.89 -21.23
C ILE A 5 18.16 14.90 -20.18
N VAL A 6 17.97 15.39 -18.97
CA VAL A 6 17.43 14.67 -17.81
C VAL A 6 16.18 15.39 -17.31
N GLU A 7 15.40 14.74 -16.41
CA GLU A 7 14.16 15.37 -15.91
C GLU A 7 14.36 16.34 -14.75
N SER A 8 15.47 16.26 -13.99
CA SER A 8 15.64 17.11 -12.80
C SER A 8 16.98 17.84 -12.74
N PRO A 9 17.02 19.05 -12.15
CA PRO A 9 18.27 19.81 -11.98
C PRO A 9 19.31 19.07 -11.11
N ALA A 10 18.86 18.30 -10.11
CA ALA A 10 19.74 17.52 -9.27
C ALA A 10 20.48 16.45 -10.07
N LYS A 11 19.76 15.68 -10.93
CA LYS A 11 20.39 14.76 -11.88
C LYS A 11 21.33 15.45 -12.84
N ALA A 12 20.93 16.60 -13.39
CA ALA A 12 21.77 17.35 -14.31
C ALA A 12 23.11 17.71 -13.65
N LYS A 13 23.10 18.23 -12.42
CA LYS A 13 24.31 18.59 -11.66
C LYS A 13 25.21 17.36 -11.46
N THR A 14 24.63 16.23 -11.06
CA THR A 14 25.37 14.98 -10.80
C THR A 14 26.00 14.41 -12.08
N ILE A 15 25.19 14.25 -13.12
CA ILE A 15 25.62 13.64 -14.39
C ILE A 15 26.66 14.50 -15.11
N ASN A 16 26.51 15.83 -15.07
CA ASN A 16 27.48 16.75 -15.68
C ASN A 16 28.88 16.58 -15.07
N LYS A 17 28.97 16.39 -13.74
CA LYS A 17 30.26 16.12 -13.07
C LYS A 17 30.91 14.81 -13.55
N TYR A 18 30.11 13.80 -13.90
CA TYR A 18 30.59 12.48 -14.32
C TYR A 18 31.04 12.43 -15.78
N LEU A 19 30.40 13.20 -16.65
CA LEU A 19 30.63 13.17 -18.09
C LEU A 19 31.71 14.15 -18.58
N GLY A 20 31.96 15.24 -17.84
CA GLY A 20 32.98 16.23 -18.18
C GLY A 20 32.56 17.24 -19.26
N SER A 21 33.53 18.03 -19.76
CA SER A 21 33.30 19.22 -20.59
C SER A 21 32.81 18.96 -22.01
N GLU A 22 32.90 17.73 -22.52
CA GLU A 22 32.36 17.36 -23.84
C GLU A 22 30.85 17.26 -23.90
N PHE A 23 30.20 17.25 -22.74
CA PHE A 23 28.79 17.11 -22.59
C PHE A 23 28.17 18.35 -21.93
N ASN A 24 27.05 18.81 -22.48
CA ASN A 24 26.17 19.79 -21.84
C ASN A 24 24.95 19.05 -21.27
N VAL A 25 24.72 19.14 -19.96
CA VAL A 25 23.61 18.43 -19.33
C VAL A 25 22.56 19.43 -18.87
N LEU A 26 21.35 19.31 -19.41
CA LEU A 26 20.21 20.16 -19.10
C LEU A 26 19.06 19.37 -18.48
N ALA A 27 18.23 20.05 -17.69
CA ALA A 27 17.03 19.47 -17.10
C ALA A 27 15.77 19.96 -17.83
N SER A 28 14.80 19.04 -18.05
CA SER A 28 13.48 19.37 -18.56
C SER A 28 12.51 19.85 -17.47
N PHE A 29 12.84 19.64 -16.19
CA PHE A 29 11.97 19.89 -15.03
C PHE A 29 10.66 19.08 -15.04
N GLY A 30 10.74 17.81 -15.43
CA GLY A 30 9.62 16.88 -15.55
C GLY A 30 8.97 16.91 -16.93
N HIS A 31 7.66 16.71 -16.99
CA HIS A 31 6.90 16.73 -18.24
C HIS A 31 6.92 18.11 -18.90
N VAL A 32 7.29 18.14 -20.17
CA VAL A 32 7.42 19.40 -20.94
C VAL A 32 6.10 19.85 -21.56
N ARG A 33 5.14 18.92 -21.77
CA ARG A 33 3.80 19.20 -22.25
C ARG A 33 2.78 18.25 -21.60
N ASP A 34 1.53 18.70 -21.51
CA ASP A 34 0.42 17.93 -20.96
C ASP A 34 -0.86 18.22 -21.73
N LEU A 35 -1.95 17.47 -21.39
CA LEU A 35 -3.27 17.71 -21.94
C LEU A 35 -3.89 18.97 -21.30
N PRO A 36 -4.44 19.89 -22.08
CA PRO A 36 -5.24 20.98 -21.55
C PRO A 36 -6.41 20.46 -20.68
N SER A 37 -6.69 21.17 -19.59
CA SER A 37 -7.81 20.83 -18.70
C SER A 37 -9.16 21.26 -19.29
N LYS A 38 -9.46 20.81 -20.51
CA LYS A 38 -10.72 21.08 -21.23
C LYS A 38 -11.24 19.78 -21.84
N ASN A 39 -12.52 19.73 -22.18
CA ASN A 39 -13.08 18.60 -22.90
C ASN A 39 -12.53 18.53 -24.34
N GLY A 40 -12.34 17.33 -24.88
CA GLY A 40 -11.86 17.10 -26.25
C GLY A 40 -10.35 17.08 -26.42
N SER A 41 -9.54 17.15 -25.34
CA SER A 41 -8.07 17.05 -25.47
C SER A 41 -7.58 15.67 -25.85
N VAL A 42 -8.43 14.64 -25.75
CA VAL A 42 -8.30 13.33 -26.41
C VAL A 42 -9.54 13.13 -27.24
N ASP A 43 -9.38 12.86 -28.54
CA ASP A 43 -10.47 12.75 -29.51
C ASP A 43 -10.70 11.28 -29.91
N PRO A 44 -11.72 10.61 -29.35
CA PRO A 44 -12.01 9.20 -29.67
C PRO A 44 -12.44 8.98 -31.13
N GLU A 45 -13.05 9.96 -31.78
CA GLU A 45 -13.52 9.86 -33.16
C GLU A 45 -12.36 9.98 -34.17
N ASN A 46 -11.23 10.52 -33.72
CA ASN A 46 -10.02 10.66 -34.54
C ASN A 46 -8.88 9.82 -33.98
N ASN A 47 -9.12 8.53 -33.81
CA ASN A 47 -8.12 7.54 -33.39
C ASN A 47 -7.40 7.94 -32.09
N PHE A 48 -8.12 8.53 -31.12
CA PHE A 48 -7.63 9.03 -29.85
C PHE A 48 -6.50 10.08 -29.98
N ALA A 49 -6.59 10.93 -31.00
CA ALA A 49 -5.62 12.00 -31.20
C ALA A 49 -5.56 12.92 -29.96
N PHE A 50 -4.32 13.33 -29.63
CA PHE A 50 -4.06 14.18 -28.45
C PHE A 50 -3.86 15.63 -28.86
N GLU A 51 -4.49 16.53 -28.12
CA GLU A 51 -4.16 17.96 -28.12
C GLU A 51 -3.15 18.24 -27.00
N TRP A 52 -1.89 18.46 -27.36
CA TRP A 52 -0.81 18.70 -26.41
C TRP A 52 -0.53 20.20 -26.26
N GLU A 53 -0.36 20.66 -25.02
CA GLU A 53 0.07 22.02 -24.69
C GLU A 53 1.38 21.99 -23.89
N VAL A 54 2.34 22.87 -24.24
CA VAL A 54 3.54 23.12 -23.45
C VAL A 54 3.15 23.95 -22.22
N SER A 55 3.41 23.42 -21.04
CA SER A 55 3.05 24.11 -19.80
C SER A 55 3.78 25.45 -19.66
N SER A 56 3.15 26.42 -19.01
CA SER A 56 3.75 27.76 -18.80
C SER A 56 5.10 27.68 -18.07
N THR A 57 5.22 26.75 -17.11
CA THR A 57 6.44 26.49 -16.34
C THR A 57 7.54 25.88 -17.19
N SER A 58 7.19 25.03 -18.17
CA SER A 58 8.17 24.34 -19.03
C SER A 58 8.67 25.20 -20.19
N LYS A 59 7.97 26.29 -20.56
CA LYS A 59 8.35 27.13 -21.71
C LYS A 59 9.79 27.66 -21.62
N LYS A 60 10.22 28.10 -20.44
CA LYS A 60 11.57 28.61 -20.20
C LYS A 60 12.61 27.52 -20.41
N HIS A 61 12.42 26.38 -19.81
CA HIS A 61 13.36 25.26 -19.88
C HIS A 61 13.42 24.66 -21.29
N MET A 62 12.29 24.59 -21.97
CA MET A 62 12.25 24.17 -23.37
C MET A 62 13.00 25.16 -24.28
N LYS A 63 12.99 26.47 -23.99
CA LYS A 63 13.79 27.43 -24.72
C LYS A 63 15.29 27.13 -24.57
N GLU A 64 15.76 26.89 -23.35
CA GLU A 64 17.17 26.53 -23.08
C GLU A 64 17.56 25.24 -23.83
N ILE A 65 16.65 24.24 -23.87
CA ILE A 65 16.84 22.99 -24.62
C ILE A 65 16.86 23.25 -26.14
N TYR A 66 16.01 24.11 -26.68
CA TYR A 66 16.04 24.49 -28.11
C TYR A 66 17.35 25.15 -28.49
N ASP A 67 17.81 26.12 -27.70
CA ASP A 67 19.02 26.87 -27.94
C ASP A 67 20.26 25.92 -27.91
N ALA A 68 20.37 25.08 -26.89
CA ALA A 68 21.43 24.09 -26.76
C ALA A 68 21.38 23.00 -27.85
N SER A 69 20.18 22.62 -28.28
CA SER A 69 20.01 21.63 -29.36
C SER A 69 20.50 22.13 -30.71
N ALA A 70 20.48 23.45 -30.95
CA ALA A 70 20.94 24.01 -32.21
C ALA A 70 22.45 23.68 -32.45
N ASP A 71 23.25 23.75 -31.40
CA ASP A 71 24.71 23.57 -31.46
C ASP A 71 25.18 22.12 -31.21
N ALA A 72 24.26 21.25 -30.78
CA ALA A 72 24.61 19.86 -30.47
C ALA A 72 24.69 19.00 -31.74
N SER A 73 25.66 18.07 -31.77
CA SER A 73 25.75 17.02 -32.79
C SER A 73 24.95 15.76 -32.41
N THR A 74 24.95 15.44 -31.13
CA THR A 74 24.25 14.28 -30.60
C THR A 74 23.38 14.69 -29.40
N LEU A 75 22.16 14.21 -29.38
CA LEU A 75 21.21 14.37 -28.29
C LEU A 75 21.02 13.05 -27.54
N TYR A 76 21.36 13.04 -26.27
CA TYR A 76 21.10 11.92 -25.36
C TYR A 76 19.92 12.26 -24.44
N LEU A 77 18.94 11.40 -24.37
CA LEU A 77 17.78 11.52 -23.52
C LEU A 77 17.95 10.56 -22.33
N ALA A 78 18.35 11.11 -21.18
CA ALA A 78 18.72 10.35 -19.98
C ALA A 78 17.71 10.54 -18.84
N THR A 79 16.43 10.56 -19.21
CA THR A 79 15.28 10.57 -18.28
C THR A 79 15.14 9.24 -17.54
N ASP A 80 14.29 9.17 -16.51
CA ASP A 80 14.08 7.97 -15.69
C ASP A 80 13.77 6.72 -16.54
N PRO A 81 14.08 5.52 -16.05
CA PRO A 81 13.95 4.30 -16.84
C PRO A 81 12.51 3.79 -16.97
N ASP A 82 11.51 4.46 -16.39
CA ASP A 82 10.10 4.07 -16.46
C ASP A 82 9.37 4.66 -17.70
N ARG A 83 8.10 4.25 -17.91
CA ARG A 83 7.24 4.74 -19.00
C ARG A 83 7.04 6.26 -18.97
N GLU A 84 7.07 6.89 -17.79
CA GLU A 84 6.97 8.35 -17.66
C GLU A 84 8.23 9.04 -18.21
N GLY A 85 9.41 8.51 -17.87
CA GLY A 85 10.68 8.99 -18.40
C GLY A 85 10.81 8.79 -19.91
N GLU A 86 10.33 7.66 -20.45
CA GLU A 86 10.29 7.41 -21.89
C GLU A 86 9.38 8.40 -22.60
N ALA A 87 8.21 8.72 -22.03
CA ALA A 87 7.29 9.71 -22.57
C ALA A 87 7.87 11.12 -22.54
N ILE A 88 8.60 11.50 -21.47
CA ILE A 88 9.32 12.79 -21.42
C ILE A 88 10.31 12.88 -22.55
N ALA A 89 11.12 11.84 -22.77
CA ALA A 89 12.07 11.75 -23.88
C ALA A 89 11.38 11.93 -25.24
N TRP A 90 10.30 11.19 -25.47
CA TRP A 90 9.50 11.27 -26.69
C TRP A 90 8.90 12.67 -26.90
N HIS A 91 8.33 13.28 -25.86
CA HIS A 91 7.77 14.63 -25.93
C HIS A 91 8.81 15.68 -26.33
N ILE A 92 10.04 15.55 -25.81
CA ILE A 92 11.15 16.45 -26.16
C ILE A 92 11.50 16.30 -27.64
N VAL A 93 11.63 15.06 -28.13
CA VAL A 93 11.93 14.77 -29.54
C VAL A 93 10.86 15.34 -30.47
N GLU A 94 9.59 15.16 -30.15
CA GLU A 94 8.47 15.70 -30.91
C GLU A 94 8.52 17.24 -31.00
N LEU A 95 8.83 17.92 -29.89
CA LEU A 95 8.93 19.38 -29.85
C LEU A 95 10.14 19.89 -30.65
N LEU A 96 11.28 19.21 -30.56
CA LEU A 96 12.49 19.52 -31.33
C LEU A 96 12.27 19.28 -32.84
N ASN A 97 11.60 18.21 -33.23
CA ASN A 97 11.21 17.90 -34.61
C ASN A 97 10.28 19.00 -35.19
N LYS A 98 9.27 19.45 -34.42
CA LYS A 98 8.43 20.57 -34.84
C LYS A 98 9.20 21.86 -35.12
N LYS A 99 10.32 22.06 -34.45
CA LYS A 99 11.24 23.19 -34.66
C LYS A 99 12.30 22.89 -35.70
N LYS A 100 12.33 21.69 -36.30
CA LYS A 100 13.35 21.24 -37.28
C LYS A 100 14.79 21.27 -36.73
N LEU A 101 14.96 21.09 -35.40
CA LEU A 101 16.24 21.15 -34.72
C LEU A 101 16.98 19.81 -34.71
N LEU A 102 16.37 18.72 -35.15
CA LEU A 102 16.97 17.36 -35.16
C LEU A 102 17.46 16.91 -36.54
N LYS A 103 17.40 17.79 -37.55
CA LYS A 103 17.92 17.46 -38.86
C LYS A 103 19.44 17.18 -38.80
N ASP A 104 19.85 16.06 -39.34
CA ASP A 104 21.24 15.59 -39.40
C ASP A 104 21.90 15.38 -38.01
N LYS A 105 21.09 15.13 -36.95
CA LYS A 105 21.55 14.85 -35.59
C LYS A 105 21.22 13.43 -35.14
N THR A 106 22.14 12.87 -34.38
CA THR A 106 21.91 11.58 -33.72
C THR A 106 21.11 11.80 -32.44
N VAL A 107 19.98 11.07 -32.29
CA VAL A 107 19.16 11.09 -31.08
C VAL A 107 19.22 9.71 -30.44
N LYS A 108 19.55 9.63 -29.16
CA LYS A 108 19.72 8.39 -28.44
C LYS A 108 19.08 8.45 -27.06
N ARG A 109 18.53 7.34 -26.64
CA ARG A 109 17.99 7.12 -25.30
C ARG A 109 19.04 6.46 -24.42
N VAL A 110 19.22 6.98 -23.20
CA VAL A 110 20.14 6.43 -22.20
C VAL A 110 19.35 6.06 -20.96
N VAL A 111 19.55 4.84 -20.47
CA VAL A 111 18.84 4.31 -19.29
C VAL A 111 19.86 3.79 -18.28
N PHE A 112 19.66 4.09 -17.02
CA PHE A 112 20.43 3.55 -15.89
C PHE A 112 19.55 3.45 -14.65
N SER A 113 19.74 2.36 -13.89
CA SER A 113 19.00 2.09 -12.66
C SER A 113 19.58 2.76 -11.41
N GLU A 114 20.78 3.34 -11.52
CA GLU A 114 21.49 4.04 -10.45
C GLU A 114 22.29 5.21 -10.99
N ILE A 115 22.45 6.27 -10.17
CA ILE A 115 23.23 7.45 -10.58
C ILE A 115 24.62 7.37 -9.96
N THR A 116 25.42 6.42 -10.48
CA THR A 116 26.85 6.27 -10.18
C THR A 116 27.67 6.64 -11.41
N LYS A 117 28.96 6.99 -11.20
CA LYS A 117 29.86 7.34 -12.30
C LYS A 117 29.97 6.22 -13.36
N ASN A 118 30.02 4.97 -12.89
CA ASN A 118 30.14 3.82 -13.78
C ASN A 118 28.83 3.55 -14.55
N ALA A 119 27.67 3.57 -13.87
CA ALA A 119 26.37 3.34 -14.50
C ALA A 119 26.09 4.42 -15.57
N VAL A 120 26.36 5.70 -15.27
CA VAL A 120 26.15 6.80 -16.21
C VAL A 120 27.06 6.66 -17.43
N LYS A 121 28.37 6.37 -17.25
CA LYS A 121 29.30 6.15 -18.35
C LYS A 121 28.93 4.95 -19.21
N ASN A 122 28.53 3.85 -18.58
CA ASN A 122 28.09 2.65 -19.29
C ASN A 122 26.80 2.92 -20.08
N GLY A 123 25.84 3.68 -19.52
CA GLY A 123 24.63 4.08 -20.23
C GLY A 123 24.92 4.92 -21.47
N ILE A 124 25.81 5.90 -21.37
CA ILE A 124 26.25 6.71 -22.52
C ILE A 124 26.95 5.86 -23.56
N ALA A 125 27.77 4.88 -23.16
CA ALA A 125 28.47 3.98 -24.08
C ALA A 125 27.55 2.98 -24.78
N ASN A 126 26.41 2.64 -24.18
CA ASN A 126 25.43 1.66 -24.67
C ASN A 126 24.03 2.27 -24.81
N PRO A 127 23.87 3.32 -25.66
CA PRO A 127 22.57 3.95 -25.82
C PRO A 127 21.66 3.09 -26.71
N ARG A 128 20.34 3.30 -26.56
CA ARG A 128 19.31 2.69 -27.41
C ARG A 128 18.47 3.75 -28.13
N ASP A 129 17.54 3.33 -28.93
CA ASP A 129 16.50 4.20 -29.46
C ASP A 129 15.37 4.34 -28.42
N ILE A 130 14.45 5.31 -28.64
CA ILE A 130 13.24 5.43 -27.82
C ILE A 130 12.39 4.19 -28.03
N ASP A 131 11.91 3.64 -26.94
CA ASP A 131 11.01 2.50 -26.91
C ASP A 131 9.57 2.96 -27.17
N THR A 132 9.06 2.68 -28.36
CA THR A 132 7.73 3.11 -28.79
C THR A 132 6.62 2.39 -28.04
N ASP A 133 6.84 1.15 -27.60
CA ASP A 133 5.83 0.39 -26.83
C ASP A 133 5.65 0.98 -25.42
N LEU A 134 6.72 1.45 -24.80
CA LEU A 134 6.66 2.21 -23.55
C LEU A 134 5.90 3.54 -23.71
N VAL A 135 6.15 4.24 -24.83
CA VAL A 135 5.44 5.49 -25.16
C VAL A 135 3.95 5.19 -25.35
N ASP A 136 3.60 4.15 -26.12
CA ASP A 136 2.24 3.73 -26.39
C ASP A 136 1.50 3.37 -25.09
N ALA A 137 2.14 2.68 -24.17
CA ALA A 137 1.58 2.37 -22.85
C ALA A 137 1.33 3.63 -22.00
N TYR A 138 2.23 4.63 -22.08
CA TYR A 138 2.00 5.93 -21.45
C TYR A 138 0.81 6.66 -22.09
N LEU A 139 0.73 6.70 -23.43
CA LEU A 139 -0.36 7.34 -24.15
C LEU A 139 -1.70 6.68 -23.83
N ALA A 140 -1.74 5.33 -23.84
CA ALA A 140 -2.92 4.56 -23.45
C ALA A 140 -3.41 4.95 -22.04
N ARG A 141 -2.51 4.93 -21.05
CA ARG A 141 -2.85 5.31 -19.68
C ARG A 141 -3.34 6.75 -19.60
N ARG A 142 -2.63 7.67 -20.25
CA ARG A 142 -2.99 9.11 -20.21
C ARG A 142 -4.35 9.38 -20.83
N ALA A 143 -4.65 8.76 -21.98
CA ALA A 143 -5.96 8.84 -22.64
C ALA A 143 -7.06 8.21 -21.80
N LEU A 144 -6.82 7.00 -21.29
CA LEU A 144 -7.78 6.27 -20.45
C LEU A 144 -8.19 7.07 -19.20
N ASP A 145 -7.21 7.56 -18.45
CA ASP A 145 -7.46 8.33 -17.22
C ASP A 145 -8.12 9.67 -17.52
N TYR A 146 -7.77 10.32 -18.65
CA TYR A 146 -8.41 11.54 -19.13
C TYR A 146 -9.87 11.26 -19.51
N LEU A 147 -10.14 10.29 -20.38
CA LEU A 147 -11.48 9.96 -20.85
C LEU A 147 -12.41 9.56 -19.70
N PHE A 148 -11.90 8.77 -18.77
CA PHE A 148 -12.64 8.38 -17.58
C PHE A 148 -12.99 9.62 -16.71
N GLY A 149 -11.99 10.40 -16.34
CA GLY A 149 -12.16 11.52 -15.43
C GLY A 149 -13.00 12.66 -16.00
N PHE A 150 -12.75 13.06 -17.24
CA PHE A 150 -13.45 14.17 -17.89
C PHE A 150 -14.90 13.87 -18.28
N ASN A 151 -15.25 12.61 -18.49
CA ASN A 151 -16.63 12.24 -18.81
C ASN A 151 -17.45 11.90 -17.56
N LEU A 152 -16.86 11.24 -16.57
CA LEU A 152 -17.58 10.82 -15.36
C LEU A 152 -17.73 11.95 -14.33
N SER A 153 -16.73 12.80 -14.15
CA SER A 153 -16.79 13.88 -13.16
C SER A 153 -17.94 14.88 -13.39
N PRO A 154 -18.25 15.31 -14.64
CA PRO A 154 -19.42 16.16 -14.91
C PRO A 154 -20.76 15.49 -14.57
N VAL A 155 -20.87 14.17 -14.74
CA VAL A 155 -22.07 13.42 -14.34
C VAL A 155 -22.23 13.48 -12.82
N LEU A 156 -21.14 13.23 -12.08
CA LEU A 156 -21.14 13.36 -10.61
C LEU A 156 -21.56 14.74 -10.15
N TRP A 157 -21.03 15.82 -10.74
CA TRP A 157 -21.37 17.19 -10.34
C TRP A 157 -22.84 17.52 -10.54
N ARG A 158 -23.43 17.01 -11.62
CA ARG A 158 -24.86 17.22 -11.93
C ARG A 158 -25.79 16.39 -11.05
N LYS A 159 -25.38 15.16 -10.71
CA LYS A 159 -26.25 14.22 -9.98
C LYS A 159 -26.02 14.25 -8.46
N LEU A 160 -24.80 14.56 -8.02
CA LEU A 160 -24.41 14.65 -6.61
C LEU A 160 -23.71 15.99 -6.34
N PRO A 161 -24.47 17.07 -6.05
CA PRO A 161 -23.88 18.36 -5.73
C PRO A 161 -22.87 18.24 -4.58
N GLY A 162 -21.71 18.89 -4.76
CA GLY A 162 -20.59 18.81 -3.82
C GLY A 162 -19.61 17.67 -4.07
N ALA A 163 -19.90 16.72 -4.96
CA ALA A 163 -18.89 15.77 -5.46
C ALA A 163 -17.78 16.52 -6.21
N LYS A 164 -16.51 16.04 -6.09
CA LYS A 164 -15.38 16.70 -6.76
C LYS A 164 -15.01 16.00 -8.06
N SER A 165 -14.41 14.83 -8.02
CA SER A 165 -14.01 14.11 -9.22
C SER A 165 -14.00 12.60 -9.01
N ALA A 166 -14.22 11.87 -10.09
CA ALA A 166 -13.92 10.44 -10.16
C ALA A 166 -12.65 10.23 -11.00
N GLY A 167 -11.90 9.20 -10.65
CA GLY A 167 -10.76 8.74 -11.42
C GLY A 167 -10.71 7.23 -11.32
N ARG A 168 -10.24 6.56 -12.35
CA ARG A 168 -10.30 5.11 -12.50
C ARG A 168 -9.77 4.38 -11.26
N VAL A 169 -8.54 4.59 -10.89
CA VAL A 169 -7.91 3.90 -9.74
C VAL A 169 -8.28 4.55 -8.40
N GLN A 170 -8.40 5.89 -8.34
CA GLN A 170 -8.78 6.59 -7.10
C GLN A 170 -10.17 6.18 -6.60
N SER A 171 -11.14 5.96 -7.50
CA SER A 171 -12.49 5.55 -7.11
C SER A 171 -12.53 4.14 -6.55
N VAL A 172 -11.68 3.25 -7.05
CA VAL A 172 -11.52 1.90 -6.52
C VAL A 172 -10.84 1.90 -5.15
N ALA A 173 -9.80 2.72 -4.97
CA ALA A 173 -9.17 2.89 -3.66
C ALA A 173 -10.16 3.48 -2.63
N LEU A 174 -11.01 4.43 -3.05
CA LEU A 174 -12.06 4.99 -2.22
C LEU A 174 -13.12 3.94 -1.85
N ARG A 175 -13.49 3.09 -2.80
CA ARG A 175 -14.41 1.95 -2.58
C ARG A 175 -13.89 1.02 -1.48
N LEU A 176 -12.59 0.66 -1.50
CA LEU A 176 -11.99 -0.17 -0.45
C LEU A 176 -12.16 0.46 0.95
N ILE A 177 -11.93 1.77 1.06
CA ILE A 177 -12.06 2.48 2.34
C ILE A 177 -13.53 2.53 2.79
N CYS A 178 -14.45 2.86 1.88
CA CYS A 178 -15.88 2.93 2.19
C CYS A 178 -16.47 1.56 2.55
N GLU A 179 -16.13 0.49 1.82
CA GLU A 179 -16.58 -0.87 2.13
C GLU A 179 -16.02 -1.35 3.48
N ARG A 180 -14.79 -0.93 3.86
CA ARG A 180 -14.22 -1.20 5.17
C ARG A 180 -15.01 -0.49 6.27
N GLU A 181 -15.38 0.76 6.09
CA GLU A 181 -16.18 1.52 7.07
C GLU A 181 -17.56 0.89 7.25
N LEU A 182 -18.25 0.56 6.15
CA LEU A 182 -19.54 -0.13 6.22
C LEU A 182 -19.46 -1.50 6.92
N ALA A 183 -18.34 -2.22 6.72
CA ALA A 183 -18.10 -3.47 7.42
C ALA A 183 -17.85 -3.27 8.93
N ILE A 184 -17.24 -2.15 9.33
CA ILE A 184 -17.05 -1.77 10.73
C ILE A 184 -18.40 -1.40 11.36
N GLU A 185 -19.22 -0.60 10.67
CA GLU A 185 -20.55 -0.19 11.13
C GLU A 185 -21.54 -1.36 11.32
N SER A 186 -21.45 -2.36 10.46
CA SER A 186 -22.30 -3.55 10.51
C SER A 186 -21.74 -4.67 11.38
N PHE A 187 -20.57 -4.45 11.99
CA PHE A 187 -19.93 -5.49 12.80
C PHE A 187 -20.63 -5.63 14.16
N GLU A 188 -20.94 -6.86 14.53
CA GLU A 188 -21.49 -7.20 15.84
C GLU A 188 -20.42 -7.95 16.65
N PRO A 189 -19.98 -7.40 17.79
CA PRO A 189 -19.03 -8.07 18.66
C PRO A 189 -19.61 -9.36 19.23
N GLU A 190 -18.89 -10.47 19.12
CA GLU A 190 -19.23 -11.75 19.76
C GLU A 190 -18.34 -11.96 20.98
N GLU A 191 -18.95 -12.21 22.13
CA GLU A 191 -18.25 -12.48 23.39
C GLU A 191 -17.65 -13.89 23.37
N TYR A 192 -16.41 -13.99 23.89
CA TYR A 192 -15.75 -15.25 24.16
C TYR A 192 -14.79 -15.13 25.35
N TRP A 193 -14.52 -16.24 25.99
CA TRP A 193 -13.64 -16.30 27.14
C TRP A 193 -12.42 -17.14 26.85
N LYS A 194 -11.26 -16.70 27.35
CA LYS A 194 -10.02 -17.45 27.34
C LYS A 194 -9.67 -17.90 28.75
N ILE A 195 -9.17 -19.11 28.87
CA ILE A 195 -8.72 -19.67 30.14
C ILE A 195 -7.27 -20.05 29.99
N LYS A 196 -6.43 -19.54 30.87
CA LYS A 196 -5.02 -19.86 30.98
C LYS A 196 -4.74 -20.43 32.36
N GLY A 197 -3.69 -21.22 32.50
CA GLY A 197 -3.18 -21.70 33.79
C GLY A 197 -1.85 -21.03 34.11
N ASN A 198 -1.77 -20.35 35.25
CA ASN A 198 -0.50 -19.90 35.83
C ASN A 198 0.10 -21.10 36.59
N VAL A 199 1.12 -21.71 35.99
CA VAL A 199 1.79 -22.91 36.51
C VAL A 199 2.97 -22.50 37.39
N LYS A 200 2.90 -22.81 38.67
CA LYS A 200 3.97 -22.59 39.64
C LYS A 200 4.69 -23.91 39.92
N PHE A 201 6.00 -23.90 39.83
CA PHE A 201 6.86 -25.04 40.12
C PHE A 201 7.46 -24.96 41.52
N GLU A 202 7.76 -26.12 42.15
CA GLU A 202 8.41 -26.20 43.47
C GLU A 202 9.75 -25.45 43.50
N ASP A 203 10.45 -25.35 42.38
CA ASP A 203 11.71 -24.59 42.24
C ASP A 203 11.53 -23.07 42.13
N GLY A 204 10.29 -22.56 42.25
CA GLY A 204 9.96 -21.15 42.24
C GLY A 204 9.74 -20.51 40.88
N PHE A 205 9.82 -21.26 39.78
CA PHE A 205 9.48 -20.77 38.44
C PHE A 205 7.97 -20.67 38.25
N ASN A 206 7.56 -19.67 37.47
CA ASN A 206 6.17 -19.51 37.02
C ASN A 206 6.14 -19.42 35.51
N ILE A 207 5.19 -20.12 34.87
CA ILE A 207 4.90 -19.99 33.45
C ILE A 207 3.40 -19.90 33.22
N GLU A 208 3.02 -19.22 32.14
CA GLU A 208 1.63 -19.17 31.70
C GLU A 208 1.41 -20.27 30.63
N ALA A 209 0.32 -20.99 30.72
CA ALA A 209 -0.03 -22.06 29.81
C ALA A 209 -1.49 -21.90 29.32
N ASN A 210 -1.71 -22.01 28.02
CA ASN A 210 -3.02 -21.93 27.40
C ASN A 210 -3.78 -23.27 27.57
N LEU A 211 -5.08 -23.23 27.87
CA LEU A 211 -5.91 -24.42 27.94
C LEU A 211 -6.16 -24.97 26.52
N LEU A 212 -5.71 -26.20 26.24
CA LEU A 212 -5.82 -26.86 24.94
C LEU A 212 -7.07 -27.72 24.81
N SER A 213 -7.40 -28.47 25.86
CA SER A 213 -8.55 -29.37 25.83
C SER A 213 -9.19 -29.56 27.22
N VAL A 214 -10.48 -29.79 27.21
CA VAL A 214 -11.30 -30.17 28.39
C VAL A 214 -11.95 -31.50 28.08
N GLU A 215 -11.80 -32.51 28.98
CA GLU A 215 -12.35 -33.85 28.80
C GLU A 215 -12.08 -34.45 27.40
N GLY A 216 -10.88 -34.21 26.86
CA GLY A 216 -10.48 -34.70 25.56
C GLY A 216 -11.01 -33.87 24.36
N LYS A 217 -11.90 -32.91 24.58
CA LYS A 217 -12.40 -32.02 23.53
C LYS A 217 -11.47 -30.80 23.39
N LYS A 218 -11.02 -30.52 22.16
CA LYS A 218 -10.18 -29.36 21.86
C LYS A 218 -10.91 -28.06 22.18
N VAL A 219 -10.22 -27.13 22.86
CA VAL A 219 -10.71 -25.77 23.09
C VAL A 219 -10.44 -24.93 21.83
N GLU A 220 -11.49 -24.32 21.34
CA GLU A 220 -11.49 -23.36 20.20
C GLU A 220 -11.89 -21.98 20.70
N LYS A 221 -11.71 -20.95 19.86
CA LYS A 221 -11.95 -19.55 20.24
C LYS A 221 -13.31 -19.32 20.93
N PHE A 222 -14.35 -19.95 20.44
CA PHE A 222 -15.73 -19.80 20.94
C PHE A 222 -16.22 -20.97 21.78
N SER A 223 -15.31 -21.75 22.39
CA SER A 223 -15.69 -22.87 23.28
C SER A 223 -16.39 -22.38 24.53
N PHE A 224 -16.07 -21.19 25.02
CA PHE A 224 -16.66 -20.56 26.19
C PHE A 224 -17.25 -19.20 25.77
N LYS A 225 -18.59 -19.13 25.78
CA LYS A 225 -19.35 -17.95 25.32
C LYS A 225 -19.91 -17.09 26.45
N SER A 226 -19.76 -17.53 27.68
CA SER A 226 -20.25 -16.83 28.86
C SER A 226 -19.30 -16.99 30.04
N GLU A 227 -19.40 -16.10 31.01
CA GLU A 227 -18.69 -16.17 32.29
C GLU A 227 -18.98 -17.48 33.02
N ASP A 228 -20.25 -17.95 32.99
CA ASP A 228 -20.66 -19.18 33.62
C ASP A 228 -19.99 -20.41 33.01
N ASP A 229 -19.78 -20.44 31.69
CA ASP A 229 -19.05 -21.51 31.03
C ASP A 229 -17.60 -21.52 31.44
N ALA A 230 -16.97 -20.33 31.50
CA ALA A 230 -15.57 -20.19 31.93
C ALA A 230 -15.41 -20.62 33.40
N LYS A 231 -16.30 -20.19 34.30
CA LYS A 231 -16.26 -20.55 35.74
C LYS A 231 -16.43 -22.05 36.00
N LYS A 232 -17.23 -22.75 35.20
CA LYS A 232 -17.33 -24.22 35.31
C LYS A 232 -15.99 -24.90 35.09
N ILE A 233 -15.21 -24.40 34.11
CA ILE A 233 -13.89 -24.96 33.79
C ILE A 233 -12.85 -24.54 34.83
N VAL A 234 -12.88 -23.28 35.30
CA VAL A 234 -12.02 -22.79 36.37
C VAL A 234 -12.15 -23.65 37.64
N ASN A 235 -13.35 -24.08 38.00
CA ASN A 235 -13.59 -24.94 39.16
C ASN A 235 -12.89 -26.32 39.03
N LEU A 236 -12.75 -26.85 37.80
CA LEU A 236 -12.03 -28.11 37.56
C LEU A 236 -10.53 -28.03 37.90
N PHE A 237 -9.94 -26.83 37.88
CA PHE A 237 -8.52 -26.67 38.23
C PHE A 237 -8.26 -26.94 39.71
N SER A 238 -9.18 -26.57 40.60
CA SER A 238 -9.06 -26.71 42.06
C SER A 238 -9.03 -28.18 42.50
N ASP A 239 -9.68 -29.06 41.77
CA ASP A 239 -9.82 -30.46 42.08
C ASP A 239 -8.76 -31.38 41.46
N ASN A 240 -7.81 -30.78 40.72
CA ASN A 240 -6.82 -31.53 39.95
C ASN A 240 -5.38 -31.16 40.35
N LYS A 241 -4.54 -32.18 40.44
CA LYS A 241 -3.09 -32.02 40.39
C LYS A 241 -2.64 -32.11 38.97
N PHE A 242 -1.55 -31.41 38.64
CA PHE A 242 -1.03 -31.31 37.28
C PHE A 242 0.39 -31.88 37.21
N GLU A 243 0.72 -32.48 36.07
CA GLU A 243 2.03 -32.97 35.74
C GLU A 243 2.45 -32.63 34.32
N ILE A 244 3.75 -32.52 34.10
CA ILE A 244 4.33 -32.38 32.75
C ILE A 244 4.27 -33.72 32.04
N ILE A 245 3.46 -33.83 31.00
CA ILE A 245 3.34 -35.07 30.22
C ILE A 245 4.34 -35.11 29.07
N ASP A 246 4.68 -33.99 28.46
CA ASP A 246 5.65 -33.93 27.38
C ASP A 246 6.37 -32.58 27.30
N ILE A 247 7.60 -32.60 26.78
CA ILE A 247 8.36 -31.40 26.41
C ILE A 247 8.93 -31.63 25.03
N THR A 248 8.37 -30.91 24.07
CA THR A 248 8.82 -31.00 22.67
C THR A 248 9.71 -29.80 22.33
N LYS A 249 10.92 -30.04 21.87
CA LYS A 249 11.84 -29.03 21.35
C LYS A 249 11.98 -29.19 19.84
N LYS A 250 11.73 -28.16 19.07
CA LYS A 250 11.86 -28.19 17.61
C LYS A 250 12.63 -26.97 17.10
N PRO A 251 13.62 -27.21 16.21
CA PRO A 251 14.24 -26.06 15.53
C PRO A 251 13.25 -25.40 14.59
N ALA A 252 13.25 -24.09 14.59
CA ALA A 252 12.52 -23.25 13.64
C ALA A 252 13.48 -22.26 13.01
N SER A 253 13.33 -21.97 11.74
CA SER A 253 14.13 -20.97 11.06
C SER A 253 13.26 -19.85 10.50
N ARG A 254 13.75 -18.61 10.58
CA ARG A 254 13.13 -17.44 9.96
C ARG A 254 14.06 -16.91 8.89
N ASN A 255 13.57 -16.84 7.67
CA ASN A 255 14.34 -16.34 6.53
C ASN A 255 14.28 -14.81 6.49
N PRO A 256 15.35 -14.15 6.01
CA PRO A 256 15.28 -12.73 5.70
C PRO A 256 14.32 -12.48 4.54
N GLU A 257 13.71 -11.33 4.58
CA GLU A 257 12.82 -10.90 3.51
C GLU A 257 13.61 -10.31 2.31
N PRO A 258 13.00 -10.26 1.11
CA PRO A 258 13.67 -9.71 -0.07
C PRO A 258 13.97 -8.20 0.09
N PRO A 259 14.85 -7.64 -0.77
CA PRO A 259 15.01 -6.21 -0.89
C PRO A 259 13.68 -5.50 -1.15
N PHE A 260 13.61 -4.22 -0.89
CA PHE A 260 12.37 -3.47 -1.05
C PHE A 260 11.94 -3.32 -2.51
N SER A 261 10.66 -3.53 -2.76
CA SER A 261 9.92 -2.89 -3.85
C SER A 261 9.40 -1.52 -3.37
N THR A 262 8.84 -0.71 -4.28
CA THR A 262 8.19 0.56 -3.92
C THR A 262 7.11 0.36 -2.86
N SER A 263 6.26 -0.63 -3.05
CA SER A 263 5.15 -0.92 -2.15
C SER A 263 5.64 -1.32 -0.76
N THR A 264 6.57 -2.28 -0.67
CA THR A 264 7.09 -2.75 0.62
C THR A 264 7.91 -1.68 1.34
N LEU A 265 8.61 -0.79 0.61
CA LEU A 265 9.28 0.37 1.20
C LEU A 265 8.28 1.34 1.82
N GLN A 266 7.21 1.68 1.10
CA GLN A 266 6.15 2.56 1.61
C GLN A 266 5.46 1.96 2.83
N GLN A 267 5.14 0.67 2.80
CA GLN A 267 4.53 -0.05 3.93
C GLN A 267 5.43 0.00 5.17
N THR A 268 6.69 -0.35 5.01
CA THR A 268 7.64 -0.42 6.14
C THR A 268 7.97 0.95 6.70
N ALA A 269 8.22 1.96 5.84
CA ALA A 269 8.49 3.33 6.28
C ALA A 269 7.28 3.95 7.00
N SER A 270 6.06 3.64 6.56
CA SER A 270 4.84 4.08 7.22
C SER A 270 4.66 3.42 8.60
N SER A 271 4.88 2.12 8.69
CA SER A 271 4.69 1.37 9.94
C SER A 271 5.72 1.76 11.02
N ILE A 272 6.99 1.99 10.62
CA ILE A 272 8.08 2.22 11.58
C ILE A 272 8.25 3.71 11.91
N TYR A 273 8.18 4.56 10.88
CA TYR A 273 8.49 6.00 11.02
C TYR A 273 7.26 6.90 10.88
N GLY A 274 6.09 6.35 10.57
CA GLY A 274 4.90 7.14 10.26
C GLY A 274 5.01 7.94 8.95
N PHE A 275 5.93 7.58 8.07
CA PHE A 275 6.09 8.27 6.80
C PHE A 275 4.95 7.92 5.85
N GLY A 276 4.18 8.91 5.43
CA GLY A 276 3.20 8.69 4.36
C GLY A 276 3.85 8.34 3.03
N ALA A 277 3.12 7.68 2.13
CA ALA A 277 3.63 7.21 0.84
C ALA A 277 4.29 8.32 0.02
N SER A 278 3.68 9.51 -0.05
CA SER A 278 4.26 10.66 -0.76
C SER A 278 5.58 11.13 -0.14
N ARG A 279 5.67 11.18 1.20
CA ARG A 279 6.91 11.56 1.91
C ARG A 279 8.02 10.55 1.66
N THR A 280 7.70 9.27 1.75
CA THR A 280 8.64 8.18 1.47
C THR A 280 9.24 8.31 0.06
N MET A 281 8.38 8.53 -0.95
CA MET A 281 8.84 8.67 -2.34
C MET A 281 9.64 9.94 -2.58
N GLN A 282 9.32 11.06 -1.92
CA GLN A 282 10.11 12.29 -2.01
C GLN A 282 11.53 12.09 -1.46
N ILE A 283 11.65 11.42 -0.32
CA ILE A 283 12.95 11.12 0.30
C ILE A 283 13.73 10.13 -0.59
N ALA A 284 13.09 9.05 -1.05
CA ALA A 284 13.71 8.07 -1.93
C ALA A 284 14.21 8.72 -3.24
N GLN A 285 13.42 9.61 -3.83
CA GLN A 285 13.83 10.38 -5.03
C GLN A 285 15.06 11.25 -4.75
N LYS A 286 15.14 11.90 -3.59
CA LYS A 286 16.31 12.69 -3.18
C LYS A 286 17.55 11.80 -3.04
N LEU A 287 17.43 10.64 -2.39
CA LEU A 287 18.53 9.69 -2.23
C LEU A 287 19.01 9.11 -3.58
N PHE A 288 18.11 8.88 -4.52
CA PHE A 288 18.43 8.41 -5.87
C PHE A 288 19.13 9.48 -6.71
N GLN A 289 18.61 10.72 -6.71
CA GLN A 289 19.12 11.78 -7.58
C GLN A 289 20.52 12.26 -7.21
N GLY A 290 20.93 12.07 -5.97
CA GLY A 290 22.28 12.34 -5.49
C GLY A 290 22.36 13.23 -4.25
N ILE A 291 23.25 12.84 -3.38
CA ILE A 291 23.63 13.54 -2.16
C ILE A 291 25.07 13.97 -2.28
N GLU A 292 25.41 15.16 -1.80
CA GLU A 292 26.79 15.65 -1.80
C GLU A 292 27.56 15.03 -0.62
N ILE A 293 28.55 14.17 -0.94
CA ILE A 293 29.41 13.47 0.01
C ILE A 293 30.84 13.81 -0.32
N ASN A 294 31.58 14.43 0.62
CA ASN A 294 32.99 14.84 0.43
C ASN A 294 33.26 15.64 -0.86
N GLY A 295 32.30 16.49 -1.30
CA GLY A 295 32.41 17.30 -2.50
C GLY A 295 32.03 16.58 -3.81
N GLU A 296 31.73 15.29 -3.75
CA GLU A 296 31.15 14.53 -4.86
C GLU A 296 29.64 14.34 -4.65
N THR A 297 28.87 14.39 -5.72
CA THR A 297 27.42 14.08 -5.65
C THR A 297 27.22 12.62 -6.05
N VAL A 298 26.62 11.81 -5.17
CA VAL A 298 26.45 10.36 -5.34
C VAL A 298 25.00 9.99 -5.14
N GLY A 299 24.42 9.22 -6.08
CA GLY A 299 23.14 8.56 -5.87
C GLY A 299 23.32 7.41 -4.88
N LEU A 300 22.60 7.47 -3.75
CA LEU A 300 22.78 6.52 -2.64
C LEU A 300 21.97 5.22 -2.80
N ILE A 301 20.90 5.25 -3.59
CA ILE A 301 20.04 4.09 -3.81
C ILE A 301 19.76 3.88 -5.31
N THR A 302 19.35 2.66 -5.65
CA THR A 302 18.82 2.34 -6.98
C THR A 302 17.47 3.01 -7.22
N TYR A 303 16.98 2.95 -8.46
CA TYR A 303 15.69 3.54 -8.84
C TYR A 303 14.55 3.00 -7.95
N MET A 304 13.81 3.93 -7.35
CA MET A 304 12.86 3.60 -6.28
C MET A 304 11.45 3.27 -6.76
N ARG A 305 11.12 3.42 -8.04
CA ARG A 305 9.84 3.01 -8.61
C ARG A 305 10.00 1.66 -9.28
N THR A 306 9.91 0.60 -8.49
CA THR A 306 10.08 -0.78 -8.94
C THR A 306 9.15 -1.73 -8.19
N ASP A 307 8.66 -2.74 -8.86
CA ASP A 307 7.97 -3.90 -8.29
C ASP A 307 8.92 -5.11 -8.13
N SER A 308 10.14 -4.99 -8.65
CA SER A 308 11.16 -6.02 -8.52
C SER A 308 11.75 -6.08 -7.12
N THR A 309 12.17 -7.27 -6.74
CA THR A 309 12.96 -7.57 -5.54
C THR A 309 14.30 -8.21 -5.90
N ASP A 310 14.63 -8.31 -7.18
CA ASP A 310 15.87 -8.90 -7.66
C ASP A 310 17.05 -7.92 -7.43
N ILE A 311 18.24 -8.44 -7.26
CA ILE A 311 19.50 -7.71 -7.14
C ILE A 311 20.46 -8.18 -8.23
N SER A 312 21.25 -7.28 -8.81
CA SER A 312 22.28 -7.66 -9.77
C SER A 312 23.33 -8.60 -9.14
N LYS A 313 23.93 -9.42 -9.98
CA LYS A 313 24.97 -10.36 -9.52
C LYS A 313 26.16 -9.63 -8.90
N GLU A 314 26.54 -8.49 -9.47
CA GLU A 314 27.64 -7.65 -8.99
C GLU A 314 27.34 -7.13 -7.57
N ALA A 315 26.11 -6.65 -7.33
CA ALA A 315 25.72 -6.16 -6.02
C ALA A 315 25.65 -7.30 -4.97
N ILE A 316 25.12 -8.46 -5.37
CA ILE A 316 25.13 -9.65 -4.50
C ILE A 316 26.55 -10.03 -4.08
N GLU A 317 27.50 -10.06 -5.04
CA GLU A 317 28.90 -10.38 -4.76
C GLU A 317 29.50 -9.37 -3.78
N THR A 318 29.27 -8.06 -4.01
CA THR A 318 29.76 -7.00 -3.13
C THR A 318 29.19 -7.12 -1.72
N TYR A 319 27.89 -7.42 -1.57
CA TYR A 319 27.25 -7.61 -0.25
C TYR A 319 27.82 -8.83 0.47
N ARG A 320 28.02 -9.93 -0.23
CA ARG A 320 28.60 -11.14 0.36
C ARG A 320 30.06 -10.92 0.80
N ASN A 321 30.83 -10.15 0.03
CA ASN A 321 32.20 -9.78 0.42
C ASN A 321 32.19 -8.88 1.65
N TYR A 322 31.25 -7.91 1.73
CA TYR A 322 31.05 -7.07 2.91
C TYR A 322 30.70 -7.91 4.15
N LEU A 323 29.77 -8.88 4.02
CA LEU A 323 29.39 -9.78 5.11
C LEU A 323 30.57 -10.60 5.62
N LYS A 324 31.36 -11.20 4.72
CA LYS A 324 32.54 -12.00 5.08
C LYS A 324 33.65 -11.17 5.77
N LYS A 325 33.74 -9.88 5.46
CA LYS A 325 34.73 -8.96 6.02
C LYS A 325 34.32 -8.43 7.41
N ASN A 326 33.05 -8.15 7.62
CA ASN A 326 32.56 -7.38 8.75
C ASN A 326 31.75 -8.20 9.78
N PHE A 327 31.39 -9.45 9.45
CA PHE A 327 30.62 -10.34 10.33
C PHE A 327 31.37 -11.65 10.57
N GLU A 328 31.04 -12.32 11.68
CA GLU A 328 31.59 -13.62 12.03
C GLU A 328 31.18 -14.71 11.03
N ASN A 329 31.90 -15.82 11.08
CA ASN A 329 31.56 -16.98 10.26
C ASN A 329 30.14 -17.48 10.57
N GLY A 330 29.38 -17.78 9.50
CA GLY A 330 27.99 -18.23 9.60
C GLY A 330 26.95 -17.19 9.23
N TYR A 331 27.25 -15.89 9.31
CA TYR A 331 26.30 -14.85 8.90
C TYR A 331 26.12 -14.73 7.38
N CYS A 332 27.14 -15.08 6.60
CA CYS A 332 27.04 -15.17 5.15
C CYS A 332 26.76 -16.64 4.76
N PRO A 333 25.57 -16.99 4.24
CA PRO A 333 25.26 -18.37 3.87
C PRO A 333 26.14 -18.83 2.69
N ASN A 334 26.39 -20.14 2.57
CA ASN A 334 27.21 -20.67 1.46
C ASN A 334 26.54 -20.39 0.11
N GLU A 335 25.23 -20.58 0.02
CA GLU A 335 24.45 -20.36 -1.18
C GLU A 335 24.00 -18.90 -1.28
N VAL A 336 23.93 -18.39 -2.51
CA VAL A 336 23.36 -17.09 -2.81
C VAL A 336 21.86 -17.13 -2.60
N ARG A 337 21.33 -16.16 -1.85
CA ARG A 337 19.88 -16.01 -1.74
C ARG A 337 19.33 -15.32 -2.98
N THR A 338 18.36 -15.95 -3.60
CA THR A 338 17.59 -15.40 -4.71
C THR A 338 16.13 -15.32 -4.31
N TYR A 339 15.50 -14.24 -4.63
CA TYR A 339 14.09 -14.02 -4.37
C TYR A 339 13.35 -14.05 -5.70
N LYS A 340 12.43 -14.99 -5.85
CA LYS A 340 11.55 -14.98 -7.01
C LYS A 340 10.54 -13.87 -6.76
N SER A 341 10.68 -12.75 -7.46
CA SER A 341 9.55 -11.83 -7.61
C SER A 341 8.37 -12.68 -8.08
N LYS A 342 7.19 -12.52 -7.46
CA LYS A 342 5.96 -12.98 -8.10
C LYS A 342 5.97 -12.27 -9.45
N LYS A 343 6.43 -12.95 -10.50
CA LYS A 343 6.37 -12.40 -11.83
C LYS A 343 4.91 -12.04 -12.05
N ALA A 344 4.59 -10.77 -12.00
CA ALA A 344 3.56 -10.26 -12.86
C ALA A 344 3.92 -10.85 -14.23
N LYS A 345 3.01 -11.56 -14.86
CA LYS A 345 3.26 -12.25 -16.16
C LYS A 345 3.89 -11.34 -17.21
N ASN A 346 3.91 -10.03 -16.96
CA ASN A 346 4.46 -8.96 -17.76
C ASN A 346 5.18 -7.98 -16.80
N ALA A 347 6.33 -8.41 -16.22
CA ALA A 347 7.17 -7.51 -15.46
C ALA A 347 7.56 -6.34 -16.37
N GLN A 348 7.07 -5.16 -16.02
CA GLN A 348 7.47 -3.91 -16.62
C GLN A 348 8.93 -3.72 -16.29
N GLU A 349 9.81 -3.87 -17.26
CA GLU A 349 11.25 -3.65 -17.20
C GLU A 349 11.99 -4.47 -16.09
N ALA A 350 13.17 -4.94 -16.42
CA ALA A 350 14.04 -5.66 -15.49
C ALA A 350 14.73 -4.67 -14.52
N HIS A 351 13.94 -3.98 -13.67
CA HIS A 351 14.49 -3.14 -12.62
C HIS A 351 14.94 -3.99 -11.45
N GLU A 352 15.99 -3.54 -10.80
CA GLU A 352 16.43 -4.10 -9.53
C GLU A 352 15.47 -3.65 -8.39
N GLY A 353 15.50 -4.39 -7.28
CA GLY A 353 14.94 -3.93 -6.02
C GLY A 353 15.65 -2.69 -5.50
N ILE A 354 15.00 -1.99 -4.57
CA ILE A 354 15.57 -0.78 -3.96
C ILE A 354 16.67 -1.19 -3.00
N ARG A 355 17.89 -0.75 -3.29
CA ARG A 355 19.10 -1.10 -2.55
C ARG A 355 20.09 0.07 -2.52
N PRO A 356 21.08 0.09 -1.60
CA PRO A 356 22.19 1.01 -1.69
C PRO A 356 23.02 0.75 -2.95
N THR A 357 23.51 1.82 -3.57
CA THR A 357 24.41 1.74 -4.74
C THR A 357 25.80 1.25 -4.34
N ASP A 358 26.22 1.58 -3.12
CA ASP A 358 27.47 1.14 -2.51
C ASP A 358 27.22 0.70 -1.06
N ILE A 359 27.46 -0.56 -0.75
CA ILE A 359 27.26 -1.13 0.58
C ILE A 359 28.28 -0.64 1.61
N GLU A 360 29.46 -0.20 1.17
CA GLU A 360 30.49 0.37 2.05
C GLU A 360 30.09 1.76 2.59
N LEU A 361 29.14 2.45 1.95
CA LEU A 361 28.54 3.68 2.45
C LEU A 361 27.51 3.35 3.54
N THR A 362 27.98 2.97 4.72
CA THR A 362 27.11 2.61 5.84
C THR A 362 26.27 3.80 6.33
N PRO A 363 25.13 3.58 7.00
CA PRO A 363 24.33 4.65 7.58
C PRO A 363 25.15 5.62 8.47
N ASP A 364 26.11 5.11 9.23
CA ASP A 364 26.96 5.93 10.11
C ASP A 364 27.88 6.84 9.30
N GLN A 365 28.46 6.35 8.21
CA GLN A 365 29.34 7.14 7.35
C GLN A 365 28.61 8.26 6.62
N VAL A 366 27.35 8.05 6.22
CA VAL A 366 26.55 9.06 5.51
C VAL A 366 25.75 9.97 6.44
N SER A 367 25.70 9.68 7.74
CA SER A 367 24.85 10.38 8.72
C SER A 367 25.03 11.89 8.73
N LYS A 368 26.27 12.38 8.58
CA LYS A 368 26.61 13.81 8.56
C LYS A 368 26.20 14.56 7.28
N TYR A 369 25.80 13.84 6.23
CA TYR A 369 25.40 14.41 4.96
C TYR A 369 23.89 14.35 4.71
N LEU A 370 23.15 13.60 5.56
CA LEU A 370 21.73 13.37 5.43
C LEU A 370 20.96 14.10 6.55
N ASP A 371 19.79 14.63 6.20
CA ASP A 371 18.82 15.00 7.22
C ASP A 371 18.26 13.74 7.91
N THR A 372 17.61 13.93 9.05
CA THR A 372 17.11 12.85 9.90
C THR A 372 16.20 11.88 9.16
N ASP A 373 15.26 12.37 8.32
CA ASP A 373 14.32 11.53 7.61
C ASP A 373 15.00 10.75 6.47
N SER A 374 15.93 11.41 5.77
CA SER A 374 16.75 10.78 4.73
C SER A 374 17.65 9.70 5.31
N LEU A 375 18.24 9.93 6.47
CA LEU A 375 19.06 8.93 7.17
C LEU A 375 18.23 7.72 7.62
N LYS A 376 17.04 7.95 8.19
CA LYS A 376 16.13 6.86 8.57
C LYS A 376 15.78 5.98 7.38
N LEU A 377 15.35 6.58 6.27
CA LEU A 377 14.97 5.83 5.08
C LEU A 377 16.16 5.10 4.45
N TYR A 378 17.33 5.76 4.36
CA TYR A 378 18.54 5.12 3.87
C TYR A 378 18.97 3.94 4.75
N SER A 379 18.98 4.11 6.08
CA SER A 379 19.28 3.03 7.02
C SER A 379 18.36 1.84 6.86
N LEU A 380 17.07 2.09 6.66
CA LEU A 380 16.09 1.04 6.42
C LEU A 380 16.39 0.26 5.15
N ILE A 381 16.67 0.96 4.04
CA ILE A 381 16.99 0.36 2.75
C ILE A 381 18.31 -0.43 2.84
N TRP A 382 19.35 0.16 3.44
CA TRP A 382 20.66 -0.45 3.59
C TRP A 382 20.60 -1.74 4.41
N LYS A 383 19.98 -1.68 5.60
CA LYS A 383 19.80 -2.83 6.49
C LYS A 383 19.02 -3.95 5.82
N ARG A 384 17.92 -3.62 5.13
CA ARG A 384 17.08 -4.61 4.44
C ARG A 384 17.82 -5.30 3.30
N ALA A 385 18.53 -4.53 2.47
CA ALA A 385 19.27 -5.06 1.34
C ALA A 385 20.42 -5.98 1.81
N LEU A 386 21.18 -5.60 2.83
CA LEU A 386 22.23 -6.45 3.39
C LEU A 386 21.65 -7.70 4.05
N ALA A 387 20.61 -7.54 4.88
CA ALA A 387 19.91 -8.64 5.56
C ALA A 387 19.39 -9.67 4.57
N SER A 388 18.95 -9.27 3.38
CA SER A 388 18.47 -10.17 2.33
C SER A 388 19.52 -11.20 1.89
N GLN A 389 20.80 -10.94 2.07
CA GLN A 389 21.90 -11.83 1.72
C GLN A 389 22.50 -12.55 2.94
N MET A 390 21.95 -12.35 4.15
CA MET A 390 22.40 -12.99 5.38
C MET A 390 21.76 -14.37 5.62
N SER A 391 22.34 -15.11 6.54
CA SER A 391 21.80 -16.37 7.01
C SER A 391 20.49 -16.20 7.76
N SER A 392 19.65 -17.23 7.73
CA SER A 392 18.40 -17.28 8.49
C SER A 392 18.66 -17.23 9.98
N ALA A 393 17.76 -16.60 10.72
CA ALA A 393 17.73 -16.75 12.18
C ALA A 393 17.21 -18.14 12.54
N VAL A 394 17.80 -18.74 13.57
CA VAL A 394 17.45 -20.08 14.05
C VAL A 394 16.97 -19.97 15.49
N PHE A 395 15.79 -20.50 15.72
CA PHE A 395 15.12 -20.56 17.02
C PHE A 395 14.99 -22.00 17.48
N GLU A 396 15.02 -22.22 18.78
CA GLU A 396 14.54 -23.46 19.39
C GLU A 396 13.18 -23.16 20.02
N ARG A 397 12.11 -23.67 19.41
CA ARG A 397 10.76 -23.57 19.97
C ARG A 397 10.53 -24.71 20.94
N THR A 398 10.10 -24.39 22.16
CA THR A 398 9.78 -25.33 23.20
C THR A 398 8.29 -25.29 23.47
N ALA A 399 7.64 -26.46 23.41
CA ALA A 399 6.26 -26.63 23.85
C ALA A 399 6.26 -27.57 25.06
N ILE A 400 5.61 -27.17 26.15
CA ILE A 400 5.47 -27.93 27.39
C ILE A 400 4.01 -28.29 27.51
N ASP A 401 3.71 -29.59 27.43
CA ASP A 401 2.37 -30.13 27.62
C ASP A 401 2.18 -30.56 29.07
N ILE A 402 1.13 -30.02 29.68
CA ILE A 402 0.76 -30.24 31.08
C ILE A 402 -0.63 -30.85 31.10
N SER A 403 -0.85 -31.87 31.90
CA SER A 403 -2.15 -32.52 32.07
C SER A 403 -2.53 -32.63 33.52
N SER A 404 -3.83 -32.56 33.81
CA SER A 404 -4.34 -32.97 35.10
C SER A 404 -4.24 -34.49 35.27
N GLU A 405 -4.09 -35.00 36.51
CA GLU A 405 -4.00 -36.41 36.83
C GLU A 405 -5.17 -37.23 36.26
N LYS A 406 -6.35 -36.67 36.20
CA LYS A 406 -7.53 -37.32 35.61
C LYS A 406 -7.64 -37.18 34.10
N ASN A 407 -6.66 -36.54 33.43
CA ASN A 407 -6.70 -36.19 32.00
C ASN A 407 -7.90 -35.33 31.56
N GLU A 408 -8.57 -34.64 32.50
CA GLU A 408 -9.70 -33.77 32.21
C GLU A 408 -9.25 -32.45 31.58
N LEU A 409 -8.11 -31.91 32.00
CA LEU A 409 -7.55 -30.64 31.52
C LEU A 409 -6.17 -30.87 30.89
N LYS A 410 -5.97 -30.30 29.70
CA LYS A 410 -4.64 -30.24 29.10
C LYS A 410 -4.29 -28.79 28.78
N LEU A 411 -3.09 -28.39 29.18
CA LEU A 411 -2.54 -27.05 28.99
C LEU A 411 -1.25 -27.15 28.16
N ARG A 412 -0.91 -26.07 27.48
CA ARG A 412 0.37 -25.93 26.78
C ARG A 412 0.99 -24.57 27.02
N ALA A 413 2.22 -24.57 27.43
CA ALA A 413 3.08 -23.38 27.40
C ALA A 413 4.01 -23.45 26.19
N ASN A 414 4.08 -22.38 25.43
CA ASN A 414 4.99 -22.21 24.30
C ASN A 414 6.02 -21.14 24.61
N GLY A 415 7.23 -21.35 24.10
CA GLY A 415 8.26 -20.33 24.15
C GLY A 415 9.36 -20.59 23.13
N SER A 416 10.19 -19.60 22.88
CA SER A 416 11.31 -19.77 21.96
C SER A 416 12.60 -19.12 22.47
N VAL A 417 13.71 -19.68 22.05
CA VAL A 417 15.05 -19.17 22.34
C VAL A 417 15.80 -19.01 21.02
N VAL A 418 16.36 -17.82 20.79
CA VAL A 418 17.21 -17.56 19.64
C VAL A 418 18.53 -18.32 19.83
N LYS A 419 18.81 -19.26 18.93
CA LYS A 419 20.09 -20.02 18.89
C LYS A 419 21.13 -19.34 18.02
N PHE A 420 20.67 -18.70 16.95
CA PHE A 420 21.46 -17.91 16.04
C PHE A 420 20.61 -16.79 15.46
N ASP A 421 21.04 -15.56 15.66
CA ASP A 421 20.27 -14.38 15.26
C ASP A 421 20.28 -14.13 13.75
N GLY A 422 21.33 -14.57 13.03
CA GLY A 422 21.41 -14.44 11.58
C GLY A 422 21.15 -13.01 11.10
N PHE A 423 20.20 -12.83 10.18
CA PHE A 423 19.84 -11.51 9.65
C PHE A 423 19.23 -10.56 10.71
N LEU A 424 18.71 -11.09 11.82
CA LEU A 424 18.15 -10.28 12.91
C LEU A 424 19.22 -9.42 13.60
N ASN A 425 20.50 -9.78 13.47
CA ASN A 425 21.61 -8.97 13.99
C ASN A 425 21.57 -7.52 13.49
N ILE A 426 21.16 -7.29 12.24
CA ILE A 426 21.09 -5.94 11.67
C ILE A 426 19.66 -5.48 11.38
N TYR A 427 18.69 -6.39 11.36
CA TYR A 427 17.31 -6.11 10.95
C TYR A 427 16.28 -6.66 11.96
N SER A 428 16.52 -6.48 13.27
CA SER A 428 15.64 -6.97 14.34
C SER A 428 14.47 -6.03 14.65
N GLU A 429 14.65 -4.72 14.41
CA GLU A 429 13.72 -3.68 14.86
C GLU A 429 12.51 -3.49 13.93
N PHE A 430 12.47 -4.17 12.80
CA PHE A 430 11.56 -3.89 11.70
C PHE A 430 10.49 -4.97 11.49
N LYS A 431 9.82 -5.39 12.57
CA LYS A 431 8.61 -6.23 12.44
C LYS A 431 7.45 -5.39 11.92
N VAL A 432 7.15 -5.49 10.63
CA VAL A 432 5.90 -4.94 10.07
C VAL A 432 4.79 -5.95 10.36
N LYS A 433 3.94 -5.66 11.33
CA LYS A 433 2.73 -6.45 11.56
C LYS A 433 1.78 -6.26 10.36
N SER A 434 1.42 -7.34 9.68
CA SER A 434 0.36 -7.30 8.67
C SER A 434 -1.00 -7.16 9.34
N ASP A 435 -2.02 -6.64 8.62
CA ASP A 435 -3.40 -6.59 9.15
C ASP A 435 -3.93 -7.99 9.55
N GLU A 436 -3.44 -9.05 8.92
CA GLU A 436 -3.71 -10.44 9.31
C GLU A 436 -2.93 -10.86 10.55
N GLN A 437 -1.71 -10.35 10.74
CA GLN A 437 -0.94 -10.55 11.95
C GLN A 437 -1.50 -9.73 13.11
N ILE A 438 -1.99 -8.50 12.87
CA ILE A 438 -2.70 -7.71 13.89
C ILE A 438 -3.94 -8.47 14.37
N LYS A 439 -4.71 -9.12 13.46
CA LYS A 439 -5.84 -9.98 13.82
C LYS A 439 -5.44 -11.26 14.55
N LYS A 440 -4.24 -11.80 14.29
CA LYS A 440 -3.69 -12.95 15.02
C LYS A 440 -3.11 -12.52 16.37
N ASP A 441 -2.39 -11.39 16.42
CA ASP A 441 -1.72 -10.90 17.62
C ASP A 441 -2.71 -10.44 18.71
N GLU A 442 -3.93 -10.01 18.34
CA GLU A 442 -5.02 -9.74 19.31
C GLU A 442 -5.57 -11.03 19.94
N ASN A 443 -5.23 -12.19 19.37
CA ASN A 443 -5.73 -13.49 19.82
C ASN A 443 -4.63 -14.50 20.22
N GLU A 444 -3.37 -14.25 19.83
CA GLU A 444 -2.23 -15.12 20.13
C GLU A 444 -1.08 -14.21 20.56
N GLU A 445 -0.61 -14.35 21.80
CA GLU A 445 0.67 -13.79 22.21
C GLU A 445 1.74 -14.27 21.24
N ASP A 446 2.66 -13.38 20.83
CA ASP A 446 3.73 -13.73 19.90
C ASP A 446 4.60 -14.82 20.59
N GLU A 447 4.30 -16.10 20.34
CA GLU A 447 4.97 -17.27 20.94
C GLU A 447 6.49 -17.21 20.75
N ASP A 448 6.96 -16.42 19.77
CA ASP A 448 8.37 -16.19 19.48
C ASP A 448 9.06 -15.24 20.48
N GLU A 449 8.31 -14.52 21.33
CA GLU A 449 8.84 -13.54 22.30
C GLU A 449 8.91 -14.08 23.73
N VAL A 450 8.21 -15.18 24.05
CA VAL A 450 8.21 -15.75 25.38
C VAL A 450 9.45 -16.64 25.57
N THR A 451 10.31 -16.26 26.49
CA THR A 451 11.44 -17.10 26.92
C THR A 451 11.01 -17.95 28.12
N LEU A 452 10.91 -19.27 27.91
CA LEU A 452 10.63 -20.17 29.00
C LEU A 452 11.91 -20.47 29.83
N PRO A 453 11.78 -20.63 31.16
CA PRO A 453 12.90 -21.12 31.99
C PRO A 453 13.29 -22.55 31.59
N ALA A 454 14.44 -23.02 32.07
CA ALA A 454 14.91 -24.37 31.79
C ALA A 454 14.06 -25.39 32.55
N ILE A 455 13.00 -25.89 31.91
CA ILE A 455 12.08 -26.87 32.46
C ILE A 455 12.44 -28.26 31.90
N SER A 456 12.42 -29.28 32.77
CA SER A 456 12.66 -30.68 32.42
C SER A 456 11.49 -31.57 32.83
N LYS A 457 11.32 -32.68 32.10
CA LYS A 457 10.33 -33.68 32.44
C LYS A 457 10.63 -34.29 33.81
N GLY A 458 9.66 -34.22 34.73
CA GLY A 458 9.81 -34.68 36.12
C GLY A 458 9.94 -33.52 37.14
N MET A 459 10.07 -32.28 36.72
CA MET A 459 9.90 -31.13 37.62
C MET A 459 8.49 -31.15 38.19
N LYS A 460 8.39 -30.93 39.49
CA LYS A 460 7.09 -30.95 40.19
C LYS A 460 6.40 -29.61 40.09
N ILE A 461 5.11 -29.67 39.75
CA ILE A 461 4.24 -28.52 39.75
C ILE A 461 3.67 -28.37 41.17
N GLU A 462 3.91 -27.20 41.78
CA GLU A 462 3.37 -26.84 43.11
C GLU A 462 1.85 -26.58 43.02
N SER A 463 1.47 -25.75 42.03
CA SER A 463 0.05 -25.40 41.80
C SER A 463 -0.16 -24.88 40.39
N VAL A 464 -1.39 -24.97 39.92
CA VAL A 464 -1.86 -24.31 38.70
C VAL A 464 -3.09 -23.47 39.05
N SER A 465 -2.91 -22.16 38.94
CA SER A 465 -4.01 -21.21 39.20
C SER A 465 -4.62 -20.76 37.88
N PRO A 466 -5.94 -21.00 37.66
CA PRO A 466 -6.58 -20.56 36.44
C PRO A 466 -6.75 -19.04 36.41
N THR A 467 -6.71 -18.47 35.21
CA THR A 467 -7.08 -17.10 34.92
C THR A 467 -8.03 -17.12 33.75
N GLU A 468 -9.23 -16.62 33.96
CA GLU A 468 -10.22 -16.41 32.92
C GLU A 468 -10.22 -14.93 32.50
N THR A 469 -10.32 -14.70 31.19
CA THR A 469 -10.39 -13.35 30.64
C THR A 469 -11.52 -13.24 29.63
N GLN A 470 -12.34 -12.19 29.77
CA GLN A 470 -13.38 -11.84 28.83
C GLN A 470 -12.81 -11.16 27.61
N HIS A 471 -13.26 -11.55 26.44
CA HIS A 471 -12.88 -10.97 25.16
C HIS A 471 -14.08 -10.80 24.26
N PHE A 472 -13.98 -9.83 23.37
CA PHE A 472 -14.95 -9.64 22.29
C PHE A 472 -14.22 -9.69 20.95
N THR A 473 -14.90 -10.19 19.92
CA THR A 473 -14.35 -10.04 18.57
C THR A 473 -14.32 -8.57 18.18
N LEU A 474 -13.29 -8.17 17.42
CA LEU A 474 -13.11 -6.80 16.99
C LEU A 474 -13.46 -6.64 15.50
N PRO A 475 -13.96 -5.48 15.09
CA PRO A 475 -14.19 -5.19 13.69
C PRO A 475 -12.86 -5.16 12.90
N PRO A 476 -12.90 -5.33 11.58
CA PRO A 476 -11.69 -5.21 10.78
C PRO A 476 -11.10 -3.79 10.93
N PRO A 477 -9.79 -3.63 11.16
CA PRO A 477 -9.19 -2.31 11.35
C PRO A 477 -9.33 -1.44 10.09
N ARG A 478 -9.51 -0.11 10.27
CA ARG A 478 -9.48 0.84 9.18
C ARG A 478 -8.12 0.82 8.48
N TYR A 479 -8.11 1.08 7.19
CA TYR A 479 -6.85 1.14 6.43
C TYR A 479 -5.96 2.30 6.89
N SER A 480 -4.68 2.00 7.11
CA SER A 480 -3.61 2.99 7.09
C SER A 480 -3.11 3.21 5.65
N GLU A 481 -2.20 4.18 5.41
CA GLU A 481 -1.55 4.29 4.09
C GLU A 481 -0.83 2.98 3.72
N ALA A 482 -0.11 2.39 4.67
CA ALA A 482 0.60 1.12 4.48
C ALA A 482 -0.33 -0.02 4.07
N SER A 483 -1.40 -0.25 4.85
CA SER A 483 -2.30 -1.37 4.57
C SER A 483 -3.18 -1.15 3.33
N LEU A 484 -3.45 0.11 2.96
CA LEU A 484 -4.12 0.42 1.70
C LEU A 484 -3.21 0.14 0.50
N VAL A 485 -1.93 0.57 0.54
CA VAL A 485 -0.95 0.26 -0.52
C VAL A 485 -0.79 -1.25 -0.67
N LYS A 486 -0.65 -1.97 0.44
CA LYS A 486 -0.59 -3.44 0.43
C LYS A 486 -1.82 -4.05 -0.23
N LYS A 487 -3.03 -3.59 0.13
CA LYS A 487 -4.26 -4.11 -0.44
C LYS A 487 -4.41 -3.82 -1.93
N LEU A 488 -4.01 -2.64 -2.39
CA LEU A 488 -3.98 -2.28 -3.80
C LEU A 488 -3.00 -3.18 -4.59
N GLU A 489 -1.80 -3.42 -4.05
CA GLU A 489 -0.81 -4.32 -4.64
C GLU A 489 -1.33 -5.76 -4.73
N GLU A 490 -1.92 -6.30 -3.66
CA GLU A 490 -2.53 -7.64 -3.63
C GLU A 490 -3.62 -7.83 -4.69
N LEU A 491 -4.38 -6.77 -4.96
CA LEU A 491 -5.43 -6.75 -5.98
C LEU A 491 -4.91 -6.46 -7.40
N GLY A 492 -3.62 -6.16 -7.58
CA GLY A 492 -3.06 -5.76 -8.87
C GLY A 492 -3.47 -4.37 -9.35
N ILE A 493 -3.96 -3.51 -8.44
CA ILE A 493 -4.51 -2.18 -8.73
C ILE A 493 -3.48 -1.10 -8.44
N GLY A 494 -3.19 -0.27 -9.43
CA GLY A 494 -2.11 0.72 -9.36
C GLY A 494 -0.75 0.10 -9.68
N ARG A 495 0.28 0.94 -9.69
CA ARG A 495 1.67 0.57 -9.99
C ARG A 495 2.61 1.41 -9.12
N PRO A 496 3.89 1.07 -9.02
CA PRO A 496 4.87 1.83 -8.22
C PRO A 496 4.83 3.35 -8.41
N SER A 497 4.57 3.82 -9.61
CA SER A 497 4.44 5.26 -9.92
C SER A 497 3.14 5.89 -9.39
N THR A 498 2.10 5.13 -9.06
CA THR A 498 0.76 5.66 -8.79
C THR A 498 0.28 5.56 -7.35
N TYR A 499 0.82 4.67 -6.50
CA TYR A 499 0.33 4.48 -5.12
C TYR A 499 0.30 5.79 -4.32
N ALA A 500 1.41 6.53 -4.32
CA ALA A 500 1.50 7.79 -3.59
C ALA A 500 0.53 8.85 -4.12
N SER A 501 0.33 8.93 -5.45
CA SER A 501 -0.59 9.87 -6.07
C SER A 501 -2.06 9.55 -5.79
N ILE A 502 -2.44 8.27 -5.77
CA ILE A 502 -3.80 7.83 -5.42
C ILE A 502 -4.14 8.31 -4.01
N ILE A 503 -3.29 8.03 -3.03
CA ILE A 503 -3.48 8.43 -1.63
C ILE A 503 -3.53 9.96 -1.51
N SER A 504 -2.62 10.67 -2.18
CA SER A 504 -2.59 12.13 -2.17
C SER A 504 -3.89 12.74 -2.72
N VAL A 505 -4.43 12.18 -3.79
CA VAL A 505 -5.70 12.65 -4.40
C VAL A 505 -6.88 12.44 -3.45
N LEU A 506 -6.99 11.30 -2.77
CA LEU A 506 -8.05 11.03 -1.79
C LEU A 506 -8.06 12.08 -0.68
N LYS A 507 -6.89 12.44 -0.15
CA LYS A 507 -6.71 13.49 0.87
C LYS A 507 -7.03 14.88 0.32
N THR A 508 -6.43 15.26 -0.82
CA THR A 508 -6.60 16.59 -1.43
C THR A 508 -8.05 16.86 -1.85
N ARG A 509 -8.77 15.82 -2.26
CA ARG A 509 -10.21 15.92 -2.59
C ARG A 509 -11.10 15.91 -1.36
N ASN A 510 -10.55 15.76 -0.15
CA ASN A 510 -11.27 15.62 1.11
C ASN A 510 -12.33 14.51 1.01
N TYR A 511 -11.94 13.35 0.50
CA TYR A 511 -12.77 12.15 0.49
C TYR A 511 -12.55 11.31 1.74
N VAL A 512 -11.39 11.48 2.36
CA VAL A 512 -11.00 10.80 3.58
C VAL A 512 -10.38 11.77 4.57
N GLU A 513 -10.60 11.52 5.84
CA GLU A 513 -9.90 12.13 6.97
C GLU A 513 -8.97 11.09 7.61
N LEU A 514 -8.04 11.54 8.44
CA LEU A 514 -7.14 10.66 9.18
C LEU A 514 -7.50 10.72 10.66
N ASP A 515 -7.86 9.58 11.22
CA ASP A 515 -8.00 9.36 12.66
C ASP A 515 -6.91 8.36 13.10
N LYS A 516 -6.00 8.77 13.99
CA LYS A 516 -4.86 7.95 14.44
C LYS A 516 -4.10 7.28 13.29
N ASN A 517 -3.81 8.04 12.22
CA ASN A 517 -3.19 7.57 10.97
C ASN A 517 -4.01 6.52 10.18
N ARG A 518 -5.31 6.39 10.43
CA ARG A 518 -6.24 5.52 9.71
C ARG A 518 -7.20 6.34 8.87
N PHE A 519 -7.54 5.85 7.68
CA PHE A 519 -8.50 6.51 6.81
C PHE A 519 -9.93 6.32 7.29
N VAL A 520 -10.63 7.43 7.44
CA VAL A 520 -12.07 7.50 7.70
C VAL A 520 -12.72 8.18 6.50
N PRO A 521 -13.64 7.54 5.77
CA PRO A 521 -14.33 8.17 4.66
C PRO A 521 -15.31 9.21 5.19
N VAL A 522 -15.41 10.35 4.50
CA VAL A 522 -16.46 11.33 4.78
C VAL A 522 -17.76 10.94 4.08
N ASP A 523 -18.92 11.43 4.52
CA ASP A 523 -20.24 11.12 3.93
C ASP A 523 -20.29 11.23 2.41
N ARG A 524 -19.63 12.27 1.87
CA ARG A 524 -19.50 12.47 0.43
C ARG A 524 -18.82 11.32 -0.29
N ALA A 525 -17.80 10.72 0.33
CA ALA A 525 -17.08 9.58 -0.22
C ALA A 525 -17.97 8.34 -0.30
N ILE A 526 -18.73 8.09 0.75
CA ILE A 526 -19.71 6.99 0.82
C ILE A 526 -20.77 7.14 -0.27
N LEU A 527 -21.32 8.37 -0.45
CA LEU A 527 -22.28 8.66 -1.50
C LEU A 527 -21.72 8.46 -2.91
N ILE A 528 -20.51 8.95 -3.18
CA ILE A 528 -19.86 8.79 -4.49
C ILE A 528 -19.60 7.30 -4.75
N THR A 529 -19.14 6.56 -3.75
CA THR A 529 -18.91 5.13 -3.89
C THR A 529 -20.20 4.37 -4.15
N ALA A 530 -21.29 4.70 -3.45
CA ALA A 530 -22.60 4.09 -3.67
C ALA A 530 -23.14 4.41 -5.07
N PHE A 531 -23.01 5.67 -5.52
CA PHE A 531 -23.39 6.07 -6.88
C PHE A 531 -22.62 5.30 -7.95
N LEU A 532 -21.29 5.22 -7.79
CA LEU A 532 -20.45 4.47 -8.74
C LEU A 532 -20.79 2.96 -8.72
N LYS A 533 -21.09 2.41 -7.55
CA LYS A 533 -21.53 1.02 -7.40
C LYS A 533 -22.89 0.75 -8.07
N GLY A 534 -23.83 1.69 -7.97
CA GLY A 534 -25.15 1.56 -8.56
C GLY A 534 -25.18 1.73 -10.08
N PHE A 535 -24.36 2.61 -10.63
CA PHE A 535 -24.48 3.03 -12.03
C PHE A 535 -23.24 2.76 -12.89
N PHE A 536 -22.08 2.55 -12.26
CA PHE A 536 -20.79 2.31 -12.93
C PHE A 536 -20.04 1.12 -12.30
N SER A 537 -20.77 0.11 -11.82
CA SER A 537 -20.21 -1.02 -11.05
C SER A 537 -19.02 -1.67 -11.73
N LYS A 538 -19.11 -1.94 -13.05
CA LYS A 538 -18.04 -2.52 -13.85
C LYS A 538 -16.74 -1.71 -13.75
N TYR A 539 -16.82 -0.37 -13.78
CA TYR A 539 -15.65 0.50 -13.88
C TYR A 539 -14.97 0.80 -12.55
N ILE A 540 -15.57 0.38 -11.44
CA ILE A 540 -14.99 0.40 -10.10
C ILE A 540 -14.81 -1.01 -9.52
N ASP A 541 -14.99 -2.02 -10.36
CA ASP A 541 -14.73 -3.41 -10.00
C ASP A 541 -13.24 -3.67 -9.86
N TYR A 542 -12.86 -4.52 -8.89
CA TYR A 542 -11.46 -4.80 -8.59
C TYR A 542 -10.79 -5.58 -9.70
N GLU A 543 -11.42 -6.65 -10.18
CA GLU A 543 -10.89 -7.51 -11.24
C GLU A 543 -10.81 -6.76 -12.57
N PHE A 544 -11.85 -5.99 -12.90
CA PHE A 544 -11.85 -5.14 -14.10
C PHE A 544 -10.71 -4.12 -14.06
N THR A 545 -10.49 -3.45 -12.91
CA THR A 545 -9.44 -2.44 -12.77
C THR A 545 -8.04 -3.08 -12.84
N ALA A 546 -7.85 -4.23 -12.21
CA ALA A 546 -6.62 -5.01 -12.31
C ALA A 546 -6.34 -5.47 -13.76
N GLY A 547 -7.36 -5.98 -14.45
CA GLY A 547 -7.24 -6.36 -15.86
C GLY A 547 -6.88 -5.21 -16.81
N MET A 548 -7.37 -3.98 -16.50
CA MET A 548 -6.95 -2.77 -17.23
C MET A 548 -5.47 -2.44 -17.01
N GLU A 549 -4.97 -2.62 -15.77
CA GLU A 549 -3.55 -2.43 -15.46
C GLU A 549 -2.68 -3.49 -16.16
N GLU A 550 -3.13 -4.74 -16.21
CA GLU A 550 -2.46 -5.83 -16.95
C GLU A 550 -2.43 -5.53 -18.46
N SER A 551 -3.55 -5.06 -19.03
CA SER A 551 -3.59 -4.68 -20.46
C SER A 551 -2.64 -3.53 -20.78
N LEU A 552 -2.48 -2.55 -19.88
CA LEU A 552 -1.48 -1.47 -20.01
C LEU A 552 -0.04 -2.01 -19.96
N ASP A 553 0.23 -3.06 -19.18
CA ASP A 553 1.53 -3.72 -19.18
C ASP A 553 1.74 -4.60 -20.44
N GLU A 554 0.67 -5.16 -21.01
CA GLU A 554 0.74 -5.88 -22.29
C GLU A 554 1.03 -4.94 -23.48
N ILE A 555 0.54 -3.69 -23.44
CA ILE A 555 0.93 -2.66 -24.42
C ILE A 555 2.43 -2.38 -24.32
N THR A 556 2.99 -2.28 -23.10
CA THR A 556 4.43 -2.09 -22.88
C THR A 556 5.29 -3.18 -23.55
N SER A 557 4.75 -4.38 -23.71
CA SER A 557 5.43 -5.51 -24.39
C SER A 557 5.07 -5.67 -25.87
N GLY A 558 4.36 -4.72 -26.46
CA GLY A 558 3.94 -4.72 -27.87
C GLY A 558 2.89 -5.78 -28.22
N LYS A 559 2.24 -6.44 -27.24
CA LYS A 559 1.25 -7.50 -27.48
C LYS A 559 -0.12 -6.96 -27.89
N ILE A 560 -0.47 -5.77 -27.41
CA ILE A 560 -1.75 -5.11 -27.67
C ILE A 560 -1.50 -3.71 -28.21
N LYS A 561 -2.26 -3.31 -29.23
CA LYS A 561 -2.24 -1.93 -29.72
C LYS A 561 -3.02 -1.03 -28.79
N TRP A 562 -2.42 0.08 -28.39
CA TRP A 562 -3.02 1.00 -27.43
C TRP A 562 -4.35 1.61 -27.92
N THR A 563 -4.51 1.86 -29.21
CA THR A 563 -5.75 2.39 -29.80
C THR A 563 -6.89 1.36 -29.74
N GLU A 564 -6.62 0.09 -30.07
CA GLU A 564 -7.59 -1.00 -29.96
C GLU A 564 -8.06 -1.21 -28.52
N PHE A 565 -7.13 -1.14 -27.56
CA PHE A 565 -7.44 -1.18 -26.14
C PHE A 565 -8.39 -0.03 -25.72
N LEU A 566 -8.14 1.19 -26.19
CA LEU A 566 -8.99 2.35 -25.89
C LEU A 566 -10.35 2.27 -26.58
N GLU A 567 -10.43 1.79 -27.82
CA GLU A 567 -11.70 1.59 -28.53
C GLU A 567 -12.63 0.63 -27.78
N ASN A 568 -12.10 -0.50 -27.32
CA ASN A 568 -12.83 -1.51 -26.55
C ASN A 568 -13.36 -0.93 -25.21
N PHE A 569 -12.57 -0.09 -24.55
CA PHE A 569 -12.99 0.60 -23.35
C PHE A 569 -14.05 1.66 -23.66
N TRP A 570 -13.76 2.57 -24.60
CA TRP A 570 -14.55 3.76 -24.86
C TRP A 570 -15.96 3.47 -25.32
N LYS A 571 -16.14 2.50 -26.22
CA LYS A 571 -17.44 2.10 -26.75
C LYS A 571 -18.47 1.83 -25.66
N ASN A 572 -18.10 1.05 -24.66
CA ASN A 572 -19.01 0.69 -23.57
C ASN A 572 -19.12 1.80 -22.53
N PHE A 573 -18.02 2.48 -22.24
CA PHE A 573 -17.97 3.54 -21.21
C PHE A 573 -18.78 4.78 -21.62
N SER A 574 -18.64 5.23 -22.88
CA SER A 574 -19.37 6.41 -23.39
C SER A 574 -20.89 6.17 -23.42
N THR A 575 -21.35 4.98 -23.80
CA THR A 575 -22.76 4.60 -23.75
C THR A 575 -23.29 4.66 -22.32
N ASN A 576 -22.59 4.03 -21.36
CA ASN A 576 -23.02 4.03 -19.97
C ASN A 576 -23.05 5.45 -19.37
N VAL A 577 -22.07 6.30 -19.71
CA VAL A 577 -22.06 7.72 -19.30
C VAL A 577 -23.28 8.46 -19.86
N GLY A 578 -23.65 8.21 -21.11
CA GLY A 578 -24.84 8.77 -21.74
C GLY A 578 -26.12 8.37 -20.99
N ASP A 579 -26.32 7.04 -20.81
CA ASP A 579 -27.49 6.49 -20.13
C ASP A 579 -27.70 7.11 -18.73
N VAL A 580 -26.61 7.19 -17.93
CA VAL A 580 -26.69 7.73 -16.57
C VAL A 580 -26.90 9.26 -16.60
N THR A 581 -26.37 9.95 -17.61
CA THR A 581 -26.58 11.39 -17.77
C THR A 581 -28.07 11.73 -17.94
N ASP A 582 -28.82 10.89 -18.64
CA ASP A 582 -30.24 11.10 -18.95
C ASP A 582 -31.16 10.68 -17.79
N LEU A 583 -30.70 9.91 -16.81
CA LEU A 583 -31.50 9.51 -15.65
C LEU A 583 -31.99 10.75 -14.85
N ARG A 584 -33.23 10.66 -14.34
CA ARG A 584 -33.74 11.67 -13.38
C ARG A 584 -33.04 11.54 -12.04
N ILE A 585 -32.84 12.65 -11.35
CA ILE A 585 -32.19 12.68 -10.04
C ILE A 585 -32.95 11.85 -9.00
N THR A 586 -34.29 11.79 -9.10
CA THR A 586 -35.13 10.97 -8.24
C THR A 586 -34.75 9.49 -8.31
N ASN A 587 -34.62 8.93 -9.52
CA ASN A 587 -34.25 7.53 -9.73
C ASN A 587 -32.87 7.22 -9.13
N ILE A 588 -31.96 8.20 -9.18
CA ILE A 588 -30.64 8.07 -8.59
C ILE A 588 -30.73 8.05 -7.06
N LEU A 589 -31.50 8.96 -6.47
CA LEU A 589 -31.68 9.03 -5.02
C LEU A 589 -32.40 7.80 -4.49
N ASP A 590 -33.38 7.25 -5.19
CA ASP A 590 -34.07 6.02 -4.81
C ASP A 590 -33.11 4.84 -4.79
N ASN A 591 -32.26 4.69 -5.81
CA ASN A 591 -31.22 3.67 -5.84
C ASN A 591 -30.19 3.83 -4.69
N LEU A 592 -29.77 5.06 -4.42
CA LEU A 592 -28.86 5.35 -3.31
C LEU A 592 -29.48 5.07 -1.95
N ASN A 593 -30.76 5.35 -1.77
CA ASN A 593 -31.51 5.01 -0.55
C ASN A 593 -31.49 3.49 -0.28
N GLU A 594 -31.60 2.66 -1.34
CA GLU A 594 -31.53 1.22 -1.20
C GLU A 594 -30.12 0.71 -0.92
N ILE A 595 -29.12 1.21 -1.64
CA ILE A 595 -27.71 0.80 -1.44
C ILE A 595 -27.20 1.17 -0.04
N LEU A 596 -27.59 2.35 0.46
CA LEU A 596 -27.09 2.90 1.72
C LEU A 596 -28.08 2.76 2.89
N LYS A 597 -29.16 2.00 2.75
CA LYS A 597 -30.23 1.94 3.74
C LYS A 597 -29.73 1.62 5.17
N SER A 598 -28.83 0.66 5.31
CA SER A 598 -28.24 0.28 6.61
C SER A 598 -27.29 1.34 7.19
N HIS A 599 -26.70 2.19 6.36
CA HIS A 599 -25.84 3.30 6.77
C HIS A 599 -26.63 4.57 7.10
N ILE A 600 -27.72 4.82 6.35
CA ILE A 600 -28.48 6.06 6.46
C ILE A 600 -29.57 5.96 7.53
N PHE A 601 -30.27 4.82 7.66
CA PHE A 601 -31.44 4.69 8.51
C PHE A 601 -31.17 3.85 9.74
N GLU A 602 -31.90 4.15 10.81
CA GLU A 602 -31.79 3.39 12.08
C GLU A 602 -32.30 1.96 11.92
N GLN A 603 -31.59 1.02 12.53
CA GLN A 603 -32.05 -0.34 12.71
C GLN A 603 -32.80 -0.41 14.05
N LYS A 604 -34.06 -0.86 14.04
CA LYS A 604 -34.88 -1.12 15.24
C LYS A 604 -35.07 -2.61 15.36
N GLU A 605 -34.94 -3.13 16.59
CA GLU A 605 -35.33 -4.50 16.87
C GLU A 605 -36.86 -4.61 16.86
N GLU A 606 -37.38 -5.53 16.05
CA GLU A 606 -38.79 -5.90 16.07
C GLU A 606 -39.06 -6.90 17.22
N SER A 607 -40.33 -7.06 17.57
CA SER A 607 -40.79 -7.96 18.63
C SER A 607 -40.44 -9.45 18.41
N ASN A 608 -40.01 -9.82 17.22
CA ASN A 608 -39.52 -11.14 16.81
C ASN A 608 -37.99 -11.30 16.93
N GLY A 609 -37.27 -10.27 17.39
CA GLY A 609 -35.81 -10.26 17.48
C GLY A 609 -35.08 -9.96 16.17
N GLU A 610 -35.82 -9.68 15.08
CA GLU A 610 -35.21 -9.26 13.81
C GLU A 610 -34.96 -7.74 13.78
N LYS A 611 -33.85 -7.31 13.18
CA LYS A 611 -33.53 -5.88 13.02
C LYS A 611 -34.18 -5.37 11.73
N ALA A 612 -35.18 -4.51 11.84
CA ALA A 612 -35.79 -3.82 10.72
C ALA A 612 -35.26 -2.38 10.56
N ILE A 613 -35.13 -1.94 9.32
CA ILE A 613 -34.70 -0.57 9.01
C ILE A 613 -35.89 0.37 9.13
N SER A 614 -35.83 1.30 10.09
CA SER A 614 -36.88 2.31 10.27
C SER A 614 -36.59 3.57 9.47
N ARG A 615 -37.54 3.94 8.60
CA ARG A 615 -37.54 5.21 7.86
C ARG A 615 -38.51 6.24 8.43
N SER A 616 -39.13 5.96 9.55
CA SER A 616 -40.11 6.85 10.17
C SER A 616 -39.49 8.19 10.58
N CYS A 617 -40.17 9.28 10.33
CA CYS A 617 -39.73 10.60 10.77
C CYS A 617 -39.85 10.71 12.31
N PRO A 618 -38.79 11.16 13.01
CA PRO A 618 -38.81 11.29 14.47
C PRO A 618 -39.57 12.52 15.00
N SER A 619 -40.09 13.40 14.12
CA SER A 619 -40.86 14.59 14.52
C SER A 619 -42.21 14.17 15.09
N GLU A 620 -42.65 14.82 16.18
CA GLU A 620 -43.95 14.58 16.78
C GLU A 620 -45.07 14.79 15.76
N ASN A 621 -46.01 13.88 15.71
CA ASN A 621 -47.18 13.90 14.81
C ASN A 621 -46.83 13.90 13.30
N CYS A 622 -45.70 13.36 12.92
CA CYS A 622 -45.32 13.26 11.52
C CYS A 622 -45.27 11.80 11.04
N GLU A 623 -46.15 11.43 10.14
CA GLU A 623 -46.22 10.09 9.53
C GLU A 623 -45.31 9.99 8.26
N GLY A 624 -44.47 10.98 8.03
CA GLY A 624 -43.57 11.01 6.85
C GLY A 624 -42.40 10.03 6.98
N GLU A 625 -41.84 9.64 5.83
CA GLU A 625 -40.66 8.81 5.76
C GLU A 625 -39.40 9.64 5.50
N LEU A 626 -38.29 9.19 6.09
CA LEU A 626 -36.98 9.74 5.83
C LEU A 626 -36.40 9.20 4.50
N SER A 627 -35.80 10.09 3.74
CA SER A 627 -35.09 9.72 2.51
C SER A 627 -33.90 10.64 2.26
N LEU A 628 -32.95 10.15 1.46
CA LEU A 628 -31.81 10.94 0.99
C LEU A 628 -32.31 12.06 0.08
N LYS A 629 -31.87 13.27 0.36
CA LYS A 629 -32.14 14.49 -0.40
C LYS A 629 -30.82 15.13 -0.79
N VAL A 630 -30.83 15.93 -1.85
CA VAL A 630 -29.67 16.72 -2.27
C VAL A 630 -30.02 18.20 -2.33
N SER A 631 -29.08 19.03 -1.94
CA SER A 631 -29.13 20.48 -2.06
C SER A 631 -27.83 21.00 -2.67
N ARG A 632 -27.77 22.31 -2.95
CA ARG A 632 -26.51 22.94 -3.40
C ARG A 632 -25.34 22.79 -2.43
N PHE A 633 -25.62 22.48 -1.16
CA PHE A 633 -24.60 22.31 -0.11
C PHE A 633 -24.18 20.84 0.08
N GLY A 634 -24.83 19.90 -0.58
CA GLY A 634 -24.58 18.46 -0.47
C GLY A 634 -25.83 17.66 -0.19
N ALA A 635 -25.64 16.40 0.12
CA ALA A 635 -26.70 15.46 0.45
C ALA A 635 -27.00 15.45 1.96
N PHE A 636 -28.25 15.17 2.31
CA PHE A 636 -28.76 15.10 3.67
C PHE A 636 -29.98 14.17 3.73
N VAL A 637 -30.35 13.75 4.90
CA VAL A 637 -31.59 12.99 5.13
C VAL A 637 -32.70 13.95 5.50
N GLY A 638 -33.83 13.85 4.81
CA GLY A 638 -34.98 14.73 5.04
C GLY A 638 -36.32 13.98 4.99
N CYS A 639 -37.33 14.54 5.64
CA CYS A 639 -38.67 13.98 5.68
C CYS A 639 -39.40 14.15 4.34
N SER A 640 -40.25 13.16 3.98
CA SER A 640 -41.10 13.19 2.77
C SER A 640 -42.20 14.25 2.87
N ASN A 641 -42.64 14.60 4.07
CA ASN A 641 -43.72 15.59 4.30
C ASN A 641 -43.26 17.05 4.26
N TYR A 642 -42.12 17.34 3.64
CA TYR A 642 -41.72 18.73 3.36
C TYR A 642 -42.72 19.40 2.39
N PRO A 643 -43.20 20.64 2.62
CA PRO A 643 -42.69 21.61 3.60
C PRO A 643 -43.37 21.60 4.98
N ASP A 644 -44.36 20.76 5.23
CA ASP A 644 -45.07 20.71 6.51
C ASP A 644 -44.18 20.19 7.66
N CYS A 645 -43.37 19.17 7.38
CA CYS A 645 -42.30 18.72 8.25
C CYS A 645 -40.93 19.13 7.69
N LYS A 646 -40.18 19.90 8.49
CA LYS A 646 -38.83 20.38 8.11
C LYS A 646 -37.68 19.57 8.70
N PHE A 647 -37.95 18.36 9.17
CA PHE A 647 -36.94 17.54 9.75
C PHE A 647 -35.85 17.22 8.74
N THR A 648 -34.59 17.50 9.12
CA THR A 648 -33.39 17.17 8.35
C THR A 648 -32.25 16.78 9.27
N ARG A 649 -31.37 15.88 8.82
CA ARG A 649 -30.15 15.51 9.51
C ARG A 649 -29.01 15.19 8.52
N PRO A 650 -27.73 15.18 8.96
CA PRO A 650 -26.62 14.62 8.20
C PRO A 650 -26.85 13.14 7.84
N ILE A 651 -26.08 12.63 6.90
CA ILE A 651 -26.20 11.25 6.42
C ILE A 651 -25.70 10.28 7.50
N SER A 652 -24.53 10.54 8.07
CA SER A 652 -23.94 9.68 9.10
C SER A 652 -24.62 9.87 10.45
N HIS A 653 -24.96 8.77 11.10
CA HIS A 653 -25.33 8.76 12.51
C HIS A 653 -24.07 8.86 13.38
N LYS A 654 -23.99 9.87 14.26
CA LYS A 654 -22.86 10.09 15.21
C LYS A 654 -22.64 8.98 16.23
N LYS A 655 -23.43 7.90 16.25
CA LYS A 655 -23.38 6.84 17.27
C LYS A 655 -22.11 5.97 17.29
N ILE A 656 -21.24 6.05 16.27
CA ILE A 656 -20.04 5.19 16.21
C ILE A 656 -18.95 5.65 17.18
N LYS A 657 -18.90 6.93 17.55
CA LYS A 657 -17.87 7.43 18.49
C LYS A 657 -18.12 7.03 19.94
N GLU A 658 -19.35 6.88 20.37
CA GLU A 658 -19.68 6.63 21.78
C GLU A 658 -19.68 5.12 22.15
N ALA A 659 -20.05 4.24 21.23
CA ALA A 659 -20.16 2.80 21.51
C ALA A 659 -18.80 2.07 21.66
N PHE A 660 -17.71 2.59 21.07
CA PHE A 660 -16.39 1.97 21.15
C PHE A 660 -15.48 2.58 22.23
N GLU A 661 -15.71 3.83 22.66
CA GLU A 661 -14.93 4.44 23.75
C GLU A 661 -15.34 3.83 25.12
N ASP A 662 -16.59 3.46 25.32
CA ASP A 662 -17.09 2.84 26.57
C ASP A 662 -16.68 1.35 26.70
N THR A 663 -16.38 0.66 25.59
CA THR A 663 -15.99 -0.77 25.62
C THR A 663 -14.47 -0.98 25.82
N ILE A 664 -13.65 0.06 25.62
CA ILE A 664 -12.17 0.01 25.77
C ILE A 664 -11.74 0.52 27.16
N LEU A 665 -12.61 1.20 27.91
CA LEU A 665 -12.31 1.81 29.20
C LEU A 665 -13.00 1.12 30.40
N GLY A 666 -13.65 -0.01 30.19
CA GLY A 666 -14.28 -0.86 31.22
C GLY A 666 -13.38 -2.00 31.66
#